data_34036cb525725f6df9e5550bb445802c
#
_entry.id   34036cb525725f6df9e5550bb445802c
#
_cell.length_a   1.000
_cell.length_b   1.000
_cell.length_c   1.000
_cell.angle_alpha   90.00
_cell.angle_beta   90.00
_cell.angle_gamma   90.00
#
_symmetry.space_group_name_H-M   'P 1'
#
loop_
_entity.id
_entity.type
_entity.pdbx_description
1 polymer ?
#
loop_
_entity_poly.entity_id
_entity_poly.type
_entity_poly.pdbx_seq_one_letter_code
_entity_poly.pdbx_strand_id
1 'polypeptide(L)'
;MLFLLCFVFTGYGQNISVNFPNITVERALEILRNQEGYSFSVKTNDVNLQKKVNANLQNQPIEKVLSTIFQGQPVSFEIDGKMVRIIKGSDRDTKASQTATENRKISGRVTDRQGEPLIGVSIIAKGSNEKGTMTNIDGYYSLSVPDKSILQFSYIGYDTQELKVGKSDILNATLQEKINDLDEVVVIGYGSMKKSDLTGAVSTVKTEDLPMSANTSISHMLSGRAAGITSVQNSAQPGGGVTLRIRGEASTGAGNEPLYIIDGFPIGGSQVEPAADNRYTDFGSRNPLNSINPNDIESIEILKDASSTAIYGARAANGVIIITTKKGREGKPVVNYSANYGVQQIANKTEMMNAQEFMTEANKFAKEQWLYNNRIYPYGNTDPSTITDPIVYPYTDSAIRNAGEGTDWYDLITREGMIHQHNLSVSGGTSNLRYMASFNFFDQNGVVRNSDFTRYTGRLNVEHQINKIFKYGVNATQSYIKSTNVPLGTEDFENSGLINSAMSYDPTTPVYNKDGSYAQSERMTTVPNPVSMLEIDDYTQTKRLLVNAYLQAEIIKGLVAKVNIGFDDQTGVRNSYIPTTTLYGKQEGGKASKSMAQQFDRLLEATVNYDFSIAKAHKFNILAGYSYQDFTNEGFSAANSQFFTDIFKYNSLASGEAARPTVASNKSKTMFISYFGRINYNLFDKYLFTLTIITTLDNRDYPK
;
A
#
# COMPACT_ATOMS: atom_id res chain seq x y z
N MET A 1 -23.19 -20.80 6.51
CA MET A 1 -24.15 -20.20 7.46
C MET A 1 -23.48 -20.20 8.83
N LEU A 2 -22.74 -19.14 9.14
CA LEU A 2 -22.09 -18.97 10.45
C LEU A 2 -22.39 -17.55 10.92
N PHE A 3 -23.25 -17.46 11.92
CA PHE A 3 -23.66 -16.21 12.57
C PHE A 3 -22.47 -15.61 13.32
N LEU A 4 -22.00 -14.44 12.91
CA LEU A 4 -21.06 -13.62 13.67
C LEU A 4 -21.87 -12.70 14.59
N LEU A 5 -21.91 -13.03 15.87
CA LEU A 5 -22.46 -12.15 16.91
C LEU A 5 -21.50 -10.98 17.13
N CYS A 6 -21.90 -9.78 16.72
CA CYS A 6 -21.28 -8.53 17.15
C CYS A 6 -21.64 -8.27 18.61
N PHE A 7 -20.72 -8.45 19.52
CA PHE A 7 -20.82 -7.90 20.88
C PHE A 7 -20.40 -6.43 20.86
N VAL A 8 -21.37 -5.56 20.96
CA VAL A 8 -21.16 -4.15 21.29
C VAL A 8 -21.00 -4.08 22.82
N PHE A 9 -19.79 -3.86 23.29
CA PHE A 9 -19.54 -3.52 24.69
C PHE A 9 -19.87 -2.04 24.91
N THR A 10 -21.09 -1.78 25.36
CA THR A 10 -21.43 -0.52 26.05
C THR A 10 -21.05 -0.72 27.51
N GLY A 11 -20.03 0.00 27.98
CA GLY A 11 -19.68 0.07 29.38
C GLY A 11 -20.74 0.81 30.19
N TYR A 12 -21.74 0.11 30.66
CA TYR A 12 -22.61 0.61 31.74
C TYR A 12 -21.95 0.24 33.07
N GLY A 13 -21.73 1.22 33.95
CA GLY A 13 -21.41 1.01 35.34
C GLY A 13 -22.50 0.12 35.97
N GLN A 14 -22.11 -1.09 36.38
CA GLN A 14 -23.04 -2.03 37.05
C GLN A 14 -23.52 -1.39 38.36
N ASN A 15 -24.82 -1.15 38.49
CA ASN A 15 -25.43 -0.78 39.74
C ASN A 15 -25.48 -2.02 40.65
N ILE A 16 -25.15 -1.82 41.93
CA ILE A 16 -24.96 -2.88 42.93
C ILE A 16 -26.10 -2.84 43.94
N SER A 17 -26.58 -4.01 44.34
CA SER A 17 -27.56 -4.15 45.41
C SER A 17 -26.98 -4.97 46.54
N VAL A 18 -26.72 -4.32 47.69
CA VAL A 18 -26.07 -4.96 48.85
C VAL A 18 -26.75 -4.57 50.17
N ASN A 19 -26.76 -5.49 51.11
CA ASN A 19 -27.30 -5.27 52.47
C ASN A 19 -26.19 -5.51 53.50
N PHE A 20 -25.91 -4.47 54.29
CA PHE A 20 -24.88 -4.51 55.36
C PHE A 20 -25.56 -4.40 56.75
N PRO A 21 -26.03 -5.49 57.33
CA PRO A 21 -26.72 -5.47 58.59
C PRO A 21 -25.72 -5.37 59.79
N ASN A 22 -25.32 -4.12 60.15
CA ASN A 22 -24.41 -3.82 61.25
C ASN A 22 -23.10 -4.64 61.25
N ILE A 23 -22.51 -4.79 60.09
CA ILE A 23 -21.25 -5.54 59.87
C ILE A 23 -20.04 -4.62 59.86
N THR A 24 -18.81 -5.17 60.01
CA THR A 24 -17.59 -4.37 59.91
C THR A 24 -17.30 -3.94 58.49
N VAL A 25 -16.56 -2.84 58.29
CA VAL A 25 -16.07 -2.37 56.98
C VAL A 25 -15.32 -3.48 56.24
N GLU A 26 -14.48 -4.24 56.97
CA GLU A 26 -13.76 -5.38 56.42
C GLU A 26 -14.73 -6.41 55.81
N ARG A 27 -15.79 -6.76 56.54
CA ARG A 27 -16.79 -7.71 56.06
C ARG A 27 -17.62 -7.18 54.90
N ALA A 28 -17.89 -5.87 54.89
CA ALA A 28 -18.59 -5.21 53.75
C ALA A 28 -17.74 -5.25 52.47
N LEU A 29 -16.42 -5.04 52.58
CA LEU A 29 -15.49 -5.17 51.42
C LEU A 29 -15.37 -6.61 50.93
N GLU A 30 -15.39 -7.61 51.87
CA GLU A 30 -15.40 -9.03 51.46
C GLU A 30 -16.70 -9.39 50.69
N ILE A 31 -17.84 -8.89 51.09
CA ILE A 31 -19.11 -9.10 50.38
C ILE A 31 -19.01 -8.56 48.95
N LEU A 32 -18.50 -7.33 48.78
CA LEU A 32 -18.32 -6.73 47.46
C LEU A 32 -17.28 -7.50 46.60
N ARG A 33 -16.26 -8.07 47.23
CA ARG A 33 -15.28 -8.92 46.56
C ARG A 33 -15.93 -10.22 46.04
N ASN A 34 -16.68 -10.89 46.90
CA ASN A 34 -17.20 -12.23 46.62
C ASN A 34 -18.45 -12.23 45.73
N GLN A 35 -19.31 -11.21 45.88
CA GLN A 35 -20.57 -11.12 45.12
C GLN A 35 -20.45 -10.37 43.81
N GLU A 36 -19.63 -9.29 43.79
CA GLU A 36 -19.56 -8.36 42.66
C GLU A 36 -18.19 -8.38 41.96
N GLY A 37 -17.21 -9.11 42.52
CA GLY A 37 -15.89 -9.32 41.90
C GLY A 37 -14.97 -8.10 41.98
N TYR A 38 -15.18 -7.17 42.94
CA TYR A 38 -14.29 -6.04 43.16
C TYR A 38 -13.05 -6.44 43.94
N SER A 39 -11.89 -5.90 43.57
CA SER A 39 -10.63 -6.04 44.29
C SER A 39 -10.27 -4.75 45.00
N PHE A 40 -9.90 -4.83 46.27
CA PHE A 40 -9.61 -3.66 47.10
C PHE A 40 -8.13 -3.66 47.53
N SER A 41 -7.46 -2.51 47.32
CA SER A 41 -6.11 -2.23 47.88
C SER A 41 -6.26 -1.20 48.98
N VAL A 42 -6.05 -1.66 50.23
CA VAL A 42 -6.21 -0.87 51.47
C VAL A 42 -4.90 -0.91 52.27
N LYS A 43 -4.37 0.26 52.63
CA LYS A 43 -3.33 0.32 53.66
C LYS A 43 -3.99 0.30 55.04
N THR A 44 -3.77 -0.74 55.82
CA THR A 44 -4.43 -1.01 57.13
C THR A 44 -4.27 0.11 58.16
N ASN A 45 -3.23 0.94 58.05
CA ASN A 45 -3.01 2.06 59.00
C ASN A 45 -3.84 3.33 58.66
N ASP A 46 -4.47 3.38 57.51
CA ASP A 46 -5.18 4.57 57.00
C ASP A 46 -6.71 4.45 57.16
N VAL A 47 -7.24 3.27 57.48
CA VAL A 47 -8.65 2.96 57.48
C VAL A 47 -9.04 2.14 58.72
N ASN A 48 -10.11 2.53 59.44
CA ASN A 48 -10.67 1.72 60.50
C ASN A 48 -11.56 0.61 59.94
N LEU A 49 -11.01 -0.54 59.69
CA LEU A 49 -11.71 -1.71 59.14
C LEU A 49 -12.72 -2.34 60.12
N GLN A 50 -12.60 -2.09 61.40
CA GLN A 50 -13.49 -2.63 62.45
C GLN A 50 -14.72 -1.73 62.68
N LYS A 51 -14.81 -0.57 62.05
CA LYS A 51 -15.97 0.29 62.13
C LYS A 51 -17.20 -0.42 61.55
N LYS A 52 -18.35 -0.35 62.23
CA LYS A 52 -19.59 -0.99 61.83
C LYS A 52 -20.34 -0.15 60.81
N VAL A 53 -20.85 -0.81 59.79
CA VAL A 53 -21.68 -0.25 58.71
C VAL A 53 -23.07 -0.91 58.75
N ASN A 54 -24.11 -0.08 58.74
CA ASN A 54 -25.49 -0.55 58.66
C ASN A 54 -26.17 0.18 57.51
N ALA A 55 -26.39 -0.48 56.38
CA ALA A 55 -26.98 0.11 55.18
C ALA A 55 -27.62 -0.96 54.30
N ASN A 56 -28.79 -0.63 53.72
CA ASN A 56 -29.43 -1.42 52.68
C ASN A 56 -29.45 -0.60 51.40
N LEU A 57 -28.63 -0.96 50.42
CA LEU A 57 -28.43 -0.23 49.19
C LEU A 57 -28.93 -1.07 48.02
N GLN A 58 -29.90 -0.53 47.27
CA GLN A 58 -30.51 -1.18 46.14
C GLN A 58 -30.24 -0.39 44.85
N ASN A 59 -29.70 -1.07 43.85
CA ASN A 59 -29.44 -0.50 42.50
C ASN A 59 -28.62 0.81 42.55
N GLN A 60 -27.52 0.83 43.30
CA GLN A 60 -26.67 2.02 43.47
C GLN A 60 -25.32 1.83 42.76
N PRO A 61 -24.71 2.89 42.18
CA PRO A 61 -23.37 2.84 41.63
C PRO A 61 -22.33 2.56 42.73
N ILE A 62 -21.23 1.93 42.36
CA ILE A 62 -20.16 1.50 43.29
C ILE A 62 -19.61 2.66 44.14
N GLU A 63 -19.49 3.86 43.56
CA GLU A 63 -19.02 5.06 44.24
C GLU A 63 -19.92 5.41 45.46
N LYS A 64 -21.24 5.26 45.26
CA LYS A 64 -22.22 5.50 46.32
C LYS A 64 -22.16 4.43 47.41
N VAL A 65 -21.95 3.19 47.01
CA VAL A 65 -21.78 2.06 47.97
C VAL A 65 -20.53 2.28 48.82
N LEU A 66 -19.38 2.62 48.20
CA LEU A 66 -18.13 2.90 48.90
C LEU A 66 -18.22 4.13 49.79
N SER A 67 -18.86 5.21 49.34
CA SER A 67 -19.05 6.41 50.17
C SER A 67 -19.88 6.11 51.43
N THR A 68 -20.80 5.17 51.37
CA THR A 68 -21.62 4.73 52.53
C THR A 68 -20.81 3.83 53.46
N ILE A 69 -20.00 2.91 52.95
CA ILE A 69 -19.12 2.03 53.75
C ILE A 69 -18.10 2.86 54.55
N PHE A 70 -17.51 3.87 53.92
CA PHE A 70 -16.47 4.71 54.50
C PHE A 70 -17.00 6.03 55.12
N GLN A 71 -18.29 6.18 55.26
CA GLN A 71 -18.90 7.41 55.81
C GLN A 71 -18.26 7.76 57.20
N GLY A 72 -17.75 9.01 57.30
CA GLY A 72 -17.08 9.49 58.52
C GLY A 72 -15.68 8.89 58.77
N GLN A 73 -15.02 8.42 57.74
CA GLN A 73 -13.57 8.11 57.74
C GLN A 73 -12.87 9.05 56.72
N PRO A 74 -11.67 9.58 57.00
CA PRO A 74 -10.94 10.47 56.13
C PRO A 74 -10.23 9.72 55.00
N VAL A 75 -11.02 9.12 54.07
CA VAL A 75 -10.52 8.32 52.98
C VAL A 75 -11.14 8.79 51.65
N SER A 76 -10.34 8.68 50.60
CA SER A 76 -10.77 8.80 49.20
C SER A 76 -10.55 7.48 48.49
N PHE A 77 -11.20 7.27 47.35
CA PHE A 77 -11.05 6.03 46.58
C PHE A 77 -10.92 6.37 45.09
N GLU A 78 -10.00 5.68 44.43
CA GLU A 78 -9.80 5.67 43.00
C GLU A 78 -10.31 4.34 42.45
N ILE A 79 -11.18 4.38 41.44
CA ILE A 79 -11.81 3.20 40.85
C ILE A 79 -11.30 3.06 39.42
N ASP A 80 -10.66 1.91 39.12
CA ASP A 80 -10.20 1.55 37.79
C ASP A 80 -10.80 0.17 37.44
N GLY A 81 -11.88 0.18 36.68
CA GLY A 81 -12.69 -1.01 36.39
C GLY A 81 -13.23 -1.66 37.67
N LYS A 82 -12.80 -2.88 37.97
CA LYS A 82 -13.15 -3.59 39.23
C LYS A 82 -12.06 -3.49 40.32
N MET A 83 -11.01 -2.72 40.13
CA MET A 83 -9.99 -2.45 41.14
C MET A 83 -10.27 -1.13 41.83
N VAL A 84 -10.36 -1.15 43.17
CA VAL A 84 -10.58 0.02 43.98
C VAL A 84 -9.39 0.22 44.89
N ARG A 85 -8.72 1.36 44.79
CA ARG A 85 -7.63 1.77 45.70
C ARG A 85 -8.17 2.78 46.72
N ILE A 86 -8.03 2.46 47.99
CA ILE A 86 -8.44 3.32 49.11
C ILE A 86 -7.19 4.05 49.61
N ILE A 87 -7.26 5.40 49.54
CA ILE A 87 -6.15 6.30 49.90
C ILE A 87 -6.61 7.22 51.05
N LYS A 88 -5.66 7.65 51.89
CA LYS A 88 -5.93 8.61 52.95
C LYS A 88 -6.37 9.93 52.35
N GLY A 89 -7.57 10.40 52.72
CA GLY A 89 -8.02 11.74 52.42
C GLY A 89 -7.09 12.76 53.09
N SER A 90 -6.54 13.69 52.33
CA SER A 90 -5.76 14.78 52.93
C SER A 90 -6.69 15.64 53.77
N ASP A 91 -6.32 15.89 55.03
CA ASP A 91 -6.94 16.87 55.92
C ASP A 91 -6.87 18.27 55.32
N ARG A 92 -7.80 18.63 54.47
CA ARG A 92 -7.91 19.99 53.90
C ARG A 92 -9.32 20.58 53.98
N ASP A 93 -10.10 20.13 54.92
CA ASP A 93 -11.40 20.79 55.20
C ASP A 93 -11.58 21.10 56.67
N THR A 94 -10.65 21.88 57.28
CA THR A 94 -10.93 22.69 58.51
C THR A 94 -9.74 23.63 58.77
N LYS A 95 -9.66 24.72 58.01
CA LYS A 95 -9.18 26.06 58.39
C LYS A 95 -8.86 26.89 57.18
N ALA A 96 -9.84 27.54 56.63
CA ALA A 96 -9.69 28.82 55.90
C ALA A 96 -10.97 29.57 55.90
N SER A 97 -11.33 30.09 57.09
CA SER A 97 -12.12 31.32 57.12
C SER A 97 -11.08 32.45 57.00
N GLN A 98 -11.25 33.25 55.96
CA GLN A 98 -10.86 34.62 55.72
C GLN A 98 -10.07 34.82 54.44
N THR A 99 -10.72 35.15 53.50
CA THR A 99 -10.85 36.19 52.48
C THR A 99 -11.64 35.60 51.29
N ALA A 100 -12.96 35.78 51.31
CA ALA A 100 -13.81 35.53 50.18
C ALA A 100 -13.44 36.55 49.07
N THR A 101 -12.56 36.15 48.17
CA THR A 101 -12.50 36.75 46.82
C THR A 101 -13.80 36.28 46.14
N GLU A 102 -14.75 37.15 45.91
CA GLU A 102 -16.01 36.86 45.21
C GLU A 102 -15.67 36.19 43.86
N ASN A 103 -16.02 34.91 43.73
CA ASN A 103 -15.92 34.23 42.44
C ASN A 103 -16.96 34.80 41.48
N ARG A 104 -16.53 35.35 40.39
CA ARG A 104 -17.35 35.93 39.34
C ARG A 104 -17.63 34.89 38.26
N LYS A 105 -18.87 34.78 37.80
CA LYS A 105 -19.25 33.87 36.75
C LYS A 105 -18.96 34.51 35.39
N ILE A 106 -17.92 34.02 34.71
CA ILE A 106 -17.54 34.45 33.38
C ILE A 106 -18.14 33.49 32.34
N SER A 107 -18.74 34.05 31.30
CA SER A 107 -19.27 33.31 30.15
C SER A 107 -18.73 33.92 28.86
N GLY A 108 -18.77 33.16 27.77
CA GLY A 108 -18.34 33.62 26.47
C GLY A 108 -18.50 32.59 25.37
N ARG A 109 -18.17 32.97 24.17
CA ARG A 109 -18.16 32.10 23.00
C ARG A 109 -16.75 31.99 22.46
N VAL A 110 -16.39 30.77 22.09
CA VAL A 110 -15.10 30.48 21.44
C VAL A 110 -15.36 30.14 19.98
N THR A 111 -14.68 30.84 19.08
CA THR A 111 -14.78 30.66 17.63
C THR A 111 -13.41 30.54 17.01
N ASP A 112 -13.37 30.07 15.76
CA ASP A 112 -12.21 30.21 14.88
C ASP A 112 -12.14 31.62 14.22
N ARG A 113 -11.18 31.83 13.29
CA ARG A 113 -11.06 33.08 12.52
C ARG A 113 -12.20 33.34 11.55
N GLN A 114 -12.91 32.28 11.10
CA GLN A 114 -14.06 32.35 10.21
C GLN A 114 -15.35 32.66 10.95
N GLY A 115 -15.31 32.62 12.30
CA GLY A 115 -16.47 32.83 13.16
C GLY A 115 -17.26 31.57 13.48
N GLU A 116 -16.80 30.39 13.05
CA GLU A 116 -17.41 29.11 13.35
C GLU A 116 -17.22 28.72 14.83
N PRO A 117 -18.19 28.15 15.51
CA PRO A 117 -18.09 27.79 16.92
C PRO A 117 -17.20 26.59 17.13
N LEU A 118 -16.26 26.66 18.08
CA LEU A 118 -15.40 25.57 18.47
C LEU A 118 -15.96 24.78 19.65
N ILE A 119 -16.30 23.51 19.41
CA ILE A 119 -16.92 22.59 20.38
C ILE A 119 -15.80 21.86 21.16
N GLY A 120 -15.94 21.75 22.49
CA GLY A 120 -14.98 20.97 23.31
C GLY A 120 -13.66 21.68 23.60
N VAL A 121 -13.56 22.99 23.39
CA VAL A 121 -12.41 23.79 23.82
C VAL A 121 -12.29 23.70 25.33
N SER A 122 -11.12 23.30 25.84
CA SER A 122 -10.82 23.28 27.28
C SER A 122 -10.47 24.69 27.78
N ILE A 123 -11.17 25.18 28.80
CA ILE A 123 -10.92 26.47 29.43
C ILE A 123 -10.53 26.24 30.89
N ILE A 124 -9.34 26.65 31.28
CA ILE A 124 -8.76 26.47 32.63
C ILE A 124 -8.33 27.83 33.19
N ALA A 125 -8.64 28.08 34.46
CA ALA A 125 -8.11 29.27 35.17
C ALA A 125 -6.64 28.99 35.60
N LYS A 126 -5.69 29.79 35.08
CA LYS A 126 -4.25 29.62 35.34
C LYS A 126 -3.94 29.82 36.84
N GLY A 127 -3.26 28.83 37.44
CA GLY A 127 -2.94 28.83 38.88
C GLY A 127 -4.01 28.16 39.76
N SER A 128 -5.07 27.61 39.20
CA SER A 128 -6.09 26.83 39.91
C SER A 128 -6.12 25.41 39.31
N ASN A 129 -5.66 24.43 40.05
CA ASN A 129 -5.63 23.02 39.57
C ASN A 129 -7.02 22.34 39.49
N GLU A 130 -8.11 23.03 39.81
CA GLU A 130 -9.41 22.40 40.03
C GLU A 130 -10.61 23.03 39.31
N LYS A 131 -10.45 24.10 38.55
CA LYS A 131 -11.58 24.75 37.89
C LYS A 131 -11.34 24.92 36.39
N GLY A 132 -11.90 24.02 35.62
CA GLY A 132 -11.96 24.07 34.16
C GLY A 132 -13.40 23.81 33.67
N THR A 133 -13.68 24.19 32.42
CA THR A 133 -14.94 23.90 31.71
C THR A 133 -14.60 23.63 30.23
N MET A 134 -15.57 23.15 29.47
CA MET A 134 -15.47 22.98 28.04
C MET A 134 -16.60 23.71 27.31
N THR A 135 -16.36 24.11 26.06
CA THR A 135 -17.41 24.72 25.22
C THR A 135 -18.43 23.67 24.78
N ASN A 136 -19.69 24.11 24.71
CA ASN A 136 -20.81 23.32 24.16
C ASN A 136 -20.82 23.32 22.62
N ILE A 137 -21.86 22.73 22.02
CA ILE A 137 -22.02 22.59 20.57
C ILE A 137 -22.05 23.93 19.82
N ASP A 138 -22.48 25.00 20.46
CA ASP A 138 -22.53 26.35 19.91
C ASP A 138 -21.32 27.20 20.26
N GLY A 139 -20.27 26.59 20.86
CA GLY A 139 -19.04 27.25 21.28
C GLY A 139 -19.14 28.04 22.58
N TYR A 140 -20.27 28.00 23.32
CA TYR A 140 -20.44 28.73 24.58
C TYR A 140 -19.83 27.99 25.77
N TYR A 141 -19.27 28.76 26.71
CA TYR A 141 -18.78 28.28 27.99
C TYR A 141 -19.23 29.13 29.16
N SER A 142 -19.16 28.59 30.36
CA SER A 142 -19.36 29.32 31.62
C SER A 142 -18.47 28.73 32.72
N LEU A 143 -17.73 29.61 33.42
CA LEU A 143 -16.78 29.21 34.45
C LEU A 143 -16.78 30.26 35.60
N SER A 144 -16.83 29.81 36.85
CA SER A 144 -16.74 30.71 38.03
C SER A 144 -15.27 30.80 38.48
N VAL A 145 -14.69 31.99 38.40
CA VAL A 145 -13.28 32.24 38.72
C VAL A 145 -13.09 33.49 39.57
N PRO A 146 -12.00 33.60 40.36
CA PRO A 146 -11.64 34.83 41.06
C PRO A 146 -11.49 36.02 40.12
N ASP A 147 -11.76 37.23 40.59
CA ASP A 147 -11.55 38.43 39.78
C ASP A 147 -10.07 38.55 39.35
N LYS A 148 -9.83 39.05 38.11
CA LYS A 148 -8.52 39.18 37.49
C LYS A 148 -7.78 37.84 37.16
N SER A 149 -8.46 36.69 37.19
CA SER A 149 -7.88 35.42 36.75
C SER A 149 -7.48 35.47 35.26
N ILE A 150 -6.53 34.64 34.87
CA ILE A 150 -6.18 34.42 33.47
C ILE A 150 -6.81 33.09 33.05
N LEU A 151 -7.68 33.13 32.02
CA LEU A 151 -8.27 31.96 31.41
C LEU A 151 -7.40 31.50 30.25
N GLN A 152 -7.02 30.23 30.27
CA GLN A 152 -6.30 29.55 29.20
C GLN A 152 -7.29 28.71 28.40
N PHE A 153 -7.35 28.98 27.10
CA PHE A 153 -8.17 28.28 26.12
C PHE A 153 -7.27 27.36 25.33
N SER A 154 -7.53 26.07 25.35
CA SER A 154 -6.75 25.08 24.61
C SER A 154 -7.67 24.15 23.82
N TYR A 155 -7.32 23.89 22.55
CA TYR A 155 -8.05 23.00 21.66
C TYR A 155 -7.07 22.29 20.73
N ILE A 156 -7.37 21.04 20.39
CA ILE A 156 -6.51 20.25 19.50
C ILE A 156 -6.50 20.89 18.11
N GLY A 157 -5.31 21.18 17.58
CA GLY A 157 -5.16 21.84 16.29
C GLY A 157 -5.18 23.36 16.34
N TYR A 158 -5.27 24.00 17.52
CA TYR A 158 -5.28 25.46 17.68
C TYR A 158 -4.21 25.94 18.65
N ASP A 159 -3.73 27.16 18.46
CA ASP A 159 -2.80 27.81 19.41
C ASP A 159 -3.50 28.09 20.72
N THR A 160 -2.83 27.76 21.81
CA THR A 160 -3.33 28.04 23.16
C THR A 160 -3.37 29.54 23.39
N GLN A 161 -4.52 30.10 23.72
CA GLN A 161 -4.73 31.52 24.00
C GLN A 161 -4.93 31.77 25.48
N GLU A 162 -4.29 32.79 26.03
CA GLU A 162 -4.46 33.23 27.41
C GLU A 162 -5.16 34.62 27.41
N LEU A 163 -6.31 34.73 28.07
CA LEU A 163 -7.05 35.96 28.20
C LEU A 163 -7.26 36.30 29.67
N LYS A 164 -6.98 37.55 30.03
CA LYS A 164 -7.22 38.06 31.40
C LYS A 164 -8.66 38.46 31.58
N VAL A 165 -9.29 37.98 32.66
CA VAL A 165 -10.66 38.40 33.03
C VAL A 165 -10.67 39.89 33.40
N GLY A 166 -11.40 40.65 32.60
CA GLY A 166 -11.58 42.07 32.77
C GLY A 166 -12.79 42.44 33.64
N LYS A 167 -13.33 43.64 33.48
CA LYS A 167 -14.55 44.12 34.20
C LYS A 167 -15.86 43.50 33.66
N SER A 168 -15.87 42.96 32.44
CA SER A 168 -17.02 42.32 31.82
C SER A 168 -17.16 40.87 32.25
N ASP A 169 -18.40 40.38 32.40
CA ASP A 169 -18.75 38.98 32.66
C ASP A 169 -18.79 38.15 31.39
N ILE A 170 -18.63 38.79 30.21
CA ILE A 170 -18.52 38.12 28.92
C ILE A 170 -17.09 38.24 28.43
N LEU A 171 -16.48 37.10 28.13
CA LEU A 171 -15.13 36.98 27.57
C LEU A 171 -15.14 36.03 26.38
N ASN A 172 -15.18 36.57 25.18
CA ASN A 172 -15.10 35.77 23.96
C ASN A 172 -13.63 35.51 23.55
N ALA A 173 -13.35 34.36 22.99
CA ALA A 173 -12.04 34.00 22.47
C ALA A 173 -12.13 33.57 21.01
N THR A 174 -11.18 34.04 20.20
CA THR A 174 -11.05 33.55 18.80
C THR A 174 -9.71 32.82 18.71
N LEU A 175 -9.76 31.49 18.61
CA LEU A 175 -8.57 30.68 18.50
C LEU A 175 -8.04 30.69 17.05
N GLN A 176 -6.75 30.69 16.93
CA GLN A 176 -6.07 30.57 15.65
C GLN A 176 -5.72 29.10 15.48
N GLU A 177 -6.05 28.55 14.31
CA GLU A 177 -5.54 27.23 13.94
C GLU A 177 -4.01 27.26 14.11
N LYS A 178 -3.54 26.35 14.93
CA LYS A 178 -2.13 26.09 14.99
C LYS A 178 -1.79 25.50 13.63
N ILE A 179 -1.35 26.38 12.70
CA ILE A 179 -0.57 25.92 11.57
C ILE A 179 0.66 25.31 12.24
N ASN A 180 0.55 24.04 12.61
CA ASN A 180 1.70 23.22 12.79
C ASN A 180 2.29 23.12 11.37
N ASP A 181 3.10 24.10 11.00
CA ASP A 181 4.32 23.77 10.30
C ASP A 181 5.11 22.87 11.27
N LEU A 182 4.62 21.65 11.48
CA LEU A 182 5.48 20.53 11.77
C LEU A 182 6.43 20.59 10.59
N ASP A 183 7.66 21.01 10.83
CA ASP A 183 8.74 20.98 9.88
C ASP A 183 8.69 19.61 9.21
N GLU A 184 7.94 19.48 8.11
CA GLU A 184 7.76 18.22 7.40
C GLU A 184 9.15 17.81 6.93
N VAL A 185 9.65 16.77 7.57
CA VAL A 185 10.97 16.24 7.27
C VAL A 185 10.83 15.28 6.10
N VAL A 186 11.46 15.60 5.00
CA VAL A 186 11.46 14.81 3.78
C VAL A 186 12.77 14.05 3.68
N VAL A 187 12.69 12.78 3.34
CA VAL A 187 13.87 11.95 3.05
C VAL A 187 14.37 12.31 1.65
N ILE A 188 15.60 12.82 1.56
CA ILE A 188 16.25 13.15 0.29
C ILE A 188 17.66 12.59 0.25
N GLY A 189 17.94 11.76 -0.71
CA GLY A 189 19.26 11.15 -0.84
C GLY A 189 19.66 10.40 0.42
N TYR A 190 20.86 10.65 0.89
CA TYR A 190 21.45 9.98 2.06
C TYR A 190 21.15 10.68 3.39
N GLY A 191 20.09 11.50 3.45
CA GLY A 191 19.70 12.23 4.65
C GLY A 191 18.24 12.62 4.65
N SER A 192 17.83 13.30 5.69
CA SER A 192 16.51 13.92 5.81
C SER A 192 16.68 15.42 6.00
N MET A 193 15.85 16.22 5.34
CA MET A 193 15.83 17.69 5.47
C MET A 193 14.41 18.17 5.72
N LYS A 194 14.30 19.36 6.31
CA LYS A 194 13.01 20.04 6.38
C LYS A 194 12.54 20.36 4.97
N LYS A 195 11.28 20.17 4.68
CA LYS A 195 10.67 20.49 3.37
C LYS A 195 10.89 21.96 2.99
N SER A 196 10.87 22.85 3.97
CA SER A 196 11.16 24.28 3.81
C SER A 196 12.59 24.58 3.34
N ASP A 197 13.54 23.69 3.62
CA ASP A 197 14.96 23.86 3.30
C ASP A 197 15.35 23.23 1.95
N LEU A 198 14.37 22.62 1.25
CA LEU A 198 14.61 22.02 -0.06
C LEU A 198 14.66 23.06 -1.16
N THR A 199 15.75 23.05 -1.93
CA THR A 199 15.91 23.90 -3.13
C THR A 199 15.30 23.29 -4.39
N GLY A 200 14.91 21.99 -4.37
CA GLY A 200 14.34 21.24 -5.48
C GLY A 200 12.85 20.93 -5.30
N ALA A 201 12.14 20.70 -6.41
CA ALA A 201 10.74 20.28 -6.37
C ALA A 201 10.60 18.83 -5.92
N VAL A 202 10.12 18.64 -4.71
CA VAL A 202 9.81 17.33 -4.12
C VAL A 202 8.30 17.25 -3.85
N SER A 203 7.68 16.15 -4.22
CA SER A 203 6.30 15.84 -3.82
C SER A 203 6.32 14.66 -2.86
N THR A 204 5.64 14.82 -1.73
CA THR A 204 5.43 13.75 -0.75
C THR A 204 4.00 13.27 -0.85
N VAL A 205 3.80 11.96 -0.95
CA VAL A 205 2.51 11.27 -0.88
C VAL A 205 2.54 10.39 0.35
N LYS A 206 1.66 10.65 1.31
CA LYS A 206 1.51 9.82 2.50
C LYS A 206 0.55 8.66 2.23
N THR A 207 0.73 7.55 2.94
CA THR A 207 -0.17 6.38 2.78
C THR A 207 -1.62 6.74 3.10
N GLU A 208 -1.87 7.71 3.98
CA GLU A 208 -3.19 8.20 4.35
C GLU A 208 -3.93 8.85 3.16
N ASP A 209 -3.17 9.41 2.20
CA ASP A 209 -3.68 10.03 0.97
C ASP A 209 -3.93 9.03 -0.16
N LEU A 210 -3.49 7.79 0.01
CA LEU A 210 -3.62 6.74 -1.00
C LEU A 210 -4.98 6.04 -0.87
N PRO A 211 -5.62 5.70 -2.01
CA PRO A 211 -6.87 4.94 -1.96
C PRO A 211 -6.59 3.57 -1.35
N MET A 212 -7.28 3.25 -0.26
CA MET A 212 -7.22 1.94 0.42
C MET A 212 -7.91 0.82 -0.38
N SER A 213 -8.18 1.04 -1.67
CA SER A 213 -8.67 0.00 -2.55
C SER A 213 -7.64 -1.13 -2.64
N ALA A 214 -8.13 -2.35 -2.83
CA ALA A 214 -7.29 -3.54 -3.00
C ALA A 214 -6.54 -3.47 -4.35
N ASN A 215 -5.50 -2.61 -4.41
CA ASN A 215 -4.64 -2.46 -5.58
C ASN A 215 -3.38 -3.31 -5.44
N THR A 216 -3.00 -3.96 -6.51
CA THR A 216 -1.78 -4.77 -6.59
C THR A 216 -0.52 -3.92 -6.60
N SER A 217 -0.57 -2.69 -7.12
CA SER A 217 0.59 -1.90 -7.49
C SER A 217 0.59 -0.50 -6.88
N ILE A 218 1.71 -0.16 -6.25
CA ILE A 218 2.02 1.19 -5.74
C ILE A 218 2.02 2.21 -6.89
N SER A 219 2.54 1.83 -8.06
CA SER A 219 2.61 2.71 -9.22
C SER A 219 1.24 3.18 -9.69
N HIS A 220 0.23 2.33 -9.61
CA HIS A 220 -1.14 2.69 -9.93
C HIS A 220 -1.74 3.66 -8.90
N MET A 221 -1.41 3.48 -7.62
CA MET A 221 -1.89 4.35 -6.53
C MET A 221 -1.36 5.78 -6.61
N LEU A 222 -0.22 5.99 -7.30
CA LEU A 222 0.38 7.32 -7.50
C LEU A 222 -0.30 8.12 -8.62
N SER A 223 -1.13 7.48 -9.44
CA SER A 223 -1.85 8.16 -10.54
C SER A 223 -2.73 9.29 -10.02
N GLY A 224 -2.53 10.51 -10.54
CA GLY A 224 -3.29 11.70 -10.15
C GLY A 224 -2.99 12.25 -8.75
N ARG A 225 -2.03 11.67 -7.99
CA ARG A 225 -1.70 12.08 -6.61
C ARG A 225 -0.49 12.99 -6.50
N ALA A 226 0.35 13.03 -7.50
CA ALA A 226 1.50 13.92 -7.51
C ALA A 226 1.62 14.67 -8.84
N ALA A 227 1.70 15.99 -8.77
CA ALA A 227 1.83 16.82 -9.96
C ALA A 227 3.11 16.46 -10.75
N GLY A 228 3.01 16.37 -12.08
CA GLY A 228 4.13 16.04 -12.97
C GLY A 228 4.47 14.55 -13.03
N ILE A 229 3.62 13.67 -12.50
CA ILE A 229 3.69 12.23 -12.73
C ILE A 229 2.60 11.82 -13.70
N THR A 230 3.00 11.05 -14.71
CA THR A 230 2.08 10.33 -15.58
C THR A 230 2.22 8.83 -15.30
N SER A 231 1.10 8.18 -15.04
CA SER A 231 1.02 6.75 -14.80
C SER A 231 0.15 6.13 -15.89
N VAL A 232 0.72 5.24 -16.67
CA VAL A 232 0.02 4.52 -17.73
C VAL A 232 0.05 3.03 -17.42
N GLN A 233 -1.12 2.44 -17.31
CA GLN A 233 -1.25 1.00 -17.11
C GLN A 233 -1.06 0.30 -18.47
N ASN A 234 -0.01 -0.50 -18.60
CA ASN A 234 0.33 -1.20 -19.83
C ASN A 234 -0.60 -2.41 -20.08
N SER A 235 -1.08 -3.01 -18.99
CA SER A 235 -1.99 -4.16 -19.05
C SER A 235 -2.90 -4.14 -17.82
N ALA A 236 -4.18 -4.46 -18.02
CA ALA A 236 -5.17 -4.63 -16.95
C ALA A 236 -5.10 -6.01 -16.26
N GLN A 237 -4.17 -6.89 -16.67
CA GLN A 237 -3.99 -8.18 -15.99
C GLN A 237 -3.56 -7.98 -14.53
N PRO A 238 -3.92 -8.88 -13.61
CA PRO A 238 -3.46 -8.84 -12.24
C PRO A 238 -1.93 -8.78 -12.13
N GLY A 239 -1.40 -7.80 -11.39
CA GLY A 239 0.04 -7.56 -11.30
C GLY A 239 0.69 -7.00 -12.57
N GLY A 240 -0.09 -6.55 -13.55
CA GLY A 240 0.40 -5.95 -14.80
C GLY A 240 1.28 -4.73 -14.59
N GLY A 241 2.14 -4.46 -15.55
CA GLY A 241 3.08 -3.34 -15.52
C GLY A 241 2.37 -2.00 -15.59
N VAL A 242 2.91 -1.05 -14.86
CA VAL A 242 2.50 0.35 -14.87
C VAL A 242 3.74 1.17 -15.18
N THR A 243 3.73 1.87 -16.28
CA THR A 243 4.79 2.79 -16.68
C THR A 243 4.61 4.11 -15.95
N LEU A 244 5.59 4.49 -15.14
CA LEU A 244 5.64 5.80 -14.50
C LEU A 244 6.60 6.73 -15.26
N ARG A 245 6.15 7.96 -15.51
CA ARG A 245 6.97 9.02 -16.09
C ARG A 245 6.97 10.23 -15.17
N ILE A 246 8.14 10.82 -14.94
CA ILE A 246 8.28 12.06 -14.19
C ILE A 246 8.65 13.17 -15.20
N ARG A 247 7.75 14.14 -15.39
CA ARG A 247 7.91 15.27 -16.35
C ARG A 247 8.12 14.84 -17.80
N GLY A 248 7.63 13.67 -18.19
CA GLY A 248 7.70 13.18 -19.57
C GLY A 248 8.87 12.23 -19.82
N GLU A 249 9.29 12.13 -21.07
CA GLU A 249 10.38 11.27 -21.54
C GLU A 249 11.67 12.07 -21.68
N ALA A 250 12.73 11.64 -20.99
CA ALA A 250 14.03 12.30 -21.01
C ALA A 250 15.06 11.60 -21.93
N SER A 251 14.80 10.34 -22.29
CA SER A 251 15.74 9.52 -23.09
C SER A 251 15.07 8.95 -24.34
N THR A 252 15.79 9.00 -25.47
CA THR A 252 15.35 8.42 -26.75
C THR A 252 15.82 6.97 -26.94
N GLY A 253 16.77 6.48 -26.17
CA GLY A 253 17.37 5.16 -26.38
C GLY A 253 17.59 4.32 -25.11
N ALA A 254 17.56 4.93 -23.94
CA ALA A 254 17.58 4.25 -22.66
C ALA A 254 16.18 4.30 -22.03
N GLY A 255 15.84 3.37 -21.16
CA GLY A 255 14.54 3.38 -20.48
C GLY A 255 14.20 4.74 -19.82
N ASN A 256 12.92 5.08 -19.77
CA ASN A 256 12.42 6.33 -19.19
C ASN A 256 11.78 6.13 -17.79
N GLU A 257 11.97 4.97 -17.18
CA GLU A 257 11.51 4.67 -15.83
C GLU A 257 12.34 5.44 -14.77
N PRO A 258 11.70 5.96 -13.71
CA PRO A 258 12.42 6.58 -12.59
C PRO A 258 13.22 5.55 -11.80
N LEU A 259 14.23 6.02 -11.09
CA LEU A 259 14.96 5.19 -10.12
C LEU A 259 14.11 4.99 -8.86
N TYR A 260 13.88 3.73 -8.48
CA TYR A 260 13.18 3.40 -7.24
C TYR A 260 14.18 3.15 -6.11
N ILE A 261 13.91 3.72 -4.93
CA ILE A 261 14.71 3.53 -3.73
C ILE A 261 13.81 3.10 -2.59
N ILE A 262 14.07 1.94 -1.98
CA ILE A 262 13.27 1.40 -0.89
C ILE A 262 14.12 1.36 0.37
N ASP A 263 13.73 2.13 1.39
CA ASP A 263 14.46 2.26 2.66
C ASP A 263 15.96 2.55 2.48
N GLY A 264 16.32 3.30 1.41
CA GLY A 264 17.70 3.64 1.06
C GLY A 264 18.39 2.64 0.14
N PHE A 265 17.74 1.57 -0.29
CA PHE A 265 18.28 0.62 -1.25
C PHE A 265 17.75 0.92 -2.67
N PRO A 266 18.62 1.30 -3.64
CA PRO A 266 18.24 1.48 -5.03
C PRO A 266 17.96 0.13 -5.68
N ILE A 267 16.73 -0.09 -6.20
CA ILE A 267 16.34 -1.32 -6.89
C ILE A 267 16.39 -1.15 -8.41
N GLY A 268 16.54 -2.26 -9.13
CA GLY A 268 16.40 -2.30 -10.60
C GLY A 268 14.99 -1.89 -11.05
N GLY A 269 14.89 -1.21 -12.19
CA GLY A 269 13.63 -0.70 -12.76
C GLY A 269 12.76 -1.77 -13.42
N SER A 270 13.21 -3.02 -13.53
CA SER A 270 12.46 -4.12 -14.14
C SER A 270 12.28 -5.28 -13.16
N GLN A 271 11.14 -5.95 -13.24
CA GLN A 271 10.95 -7.23 -12.58
C GLN A 271 11.74 -8.31 -13.31
N VAL A 272 12.30 -9.26 -12.56
CA VAL A 272 12.97 -10.44 -13.13
C VAL A 272 11.89 -11.38 -13.67
N GLU A 273 11.68 -11.36 -14.99
CA GLU A 273 10.74 -12.24 -15.68
C GLU A 273 11.50 -13.17 -16.63
N PRO A 274 11.42 -14.49 -16.40
CA PRO A 274 11.98 -15.45 -17.33
C PRO A 274 11.17 -15.46 -18.63
N ALA A 275 11.86 -15.45 -19.78
CA ALA A 275 11.22 -15.64 -21.08
C ALA A 275 10.71 -17.07 -21.23
N ALA A 276 9.59 -17.27 -21.94
CA ALA A 276 9.17 -18.60 -22.41
C ALA A 276 9.48 -18.77 -23.89
N ASP A 277 9.89 -19.97 -24.25
CA ASP A 277 10.01 -20.35 -25.67
C ASP A 277 8.66 -20.87 -26.16
N ASN A 278 7.75 -19.93 -26.46
CA ASN A 278 6.46 -20.22 -27.04
C ASN A 278 6.03 -19.11 -28.02
N ARG A 279 4.97 -19.33 -28.78
CA ARG A 279 4.46 -18.39 -29.77
C ARG A 279 3.85 -17.13 -29.12
N TYR A 280 3.34 -17.26 -27.88
CA TYR A 280 2.70 -16.20 -27.12
C TYR A 280 3.69 -15.61 -26.11
N THR A 281 4.80 -15.04 -26.59
CA THR A 281 5.91 -14.59 -25.74
C THR A 281 5.66 -13.27 -25.03
N ASP A 282 4.80 -12.43 -25.59
CA ASP A 282 4.52 -11.12 -25.02
C ASP A 282 3.33 -11.22 -24.03
N PHE A 283 3.65 -11.26 -22.76
CA PHE A 283 2.68 -11.26 -21.67
C PHE A 283 2.59 -9.90 -20.96
N GLY A 284 3.22 -8.87 -21.55
CA GLY A 284 3.35 -7.54 -20.96
C GLY A 284 4.31 -7.52 -19.76
N SER A 285 4.97 -6.42 -19.55
CA SER A 285 5.88 -6.23 -18.41
C SER A 285 5.10 -6.27 -17.08
N ARG A 286 5.72 -6.82 -16.05
CA ARG A 286 5.20 -6.78 -14.69
C ARG A 286 5.82 -5.63 -13.89
N ASN A 287 5.09 -5.15 -12.88
CA ASN A 287 5.57 -4.03 -12.08
C ASN A 287 6.66 -4.50 -11.08
N PRO A 288 7.85 -3.86 -11.05
CA PRO A 288 8.92 -4.21 -10.13
C PRO A 288 8.54 -4.01 -8.65
N LEU A 289 7.54 -3.18 -8.37
CA LEU A 289 7.02 -2.93 -7.02
C LEU A 289 5.97 -3.95 -6.56
N ASN A 290 5.60 -4.94 -7.39
CA ASN A 290 4.62 -5.96 -7.00
C ASN A 290 5.05 -6.80 -5.79
N SER A 291 6.36 -6.88 -5.50
CA SER A 291 6.89 -7.59 -4.33
C SER A 291 6.70 -6.84 -3.01
N ILE A 292 6.24 -5.59 -3.05
CA ILE A 292 6.07 -4.74 -1.86
C ILE A 292 4.59 -4.63 -1.54
N ASN A 293 4.27 -4.81 -0.25
CA ASN A 293 2.92 -4.58 0.23
C ASN A 293 2.66 -3.06 0.40
N PRO A 294 1.69 -2.47 -0.31
CA PRO A 294 1.37 -1.04 -0.15
C PRO A 294 1.02 -0.62 1.28
N ASN A 295 0.44 -1.53 2.09
CA ASN A 295 0.09 -1.24 3.48
C ASN A 295 1.32 -1.10 4.40
N ASP A 296 2.50 -1.55 3.98
CA ASP A 296 3.75 -1.38 4.73
C ASP A 296 4.46 -0.05 4.43
N ILE A 297 3.93 0.77 3.52
CA ILE A 297 4.50 2.06 3.15
C ILE A 297 4.08 3.13 4.16
N GLU A 298 5.00 3.99 4.56
CA GLU A 298 4.75 5.19 5.36
C GLU A 298 4.60 6.42 4.48
N SER A 299 5.55 6.62 3.55
CA SER A 299 5.56 7.75 2.62
C SER A 299 6.26 7.41 1.31
N ILE A 300 5.92 8.17 0.27
CA ILE A 300 6.57 8.12 -1.03
C ILE A 300 6.99 9.55 -1.39
N GLU A 301 8.30 9.78 -1.49
CA GLU A 301 8.88 11.02 -1.93
C GLU A 301 9.30 10.92 -3.39
N ILE A 302 8.94 11.94 -4.17
CA ILE A 302 9.19 11.99 -5.61
C ILE A 302 10.08 13.18 -5.91
N LEU A 303 11.34 12.90 -6.27
CA LEU A 303 12.34 13.88 -6.64
C LEU A 303 12.27 14.12 -8.14
N LYS A 304 11.95 15.37 -8.53
CA LYS A 304 11.64 15.71 -9.92
C LYS A 304 12.72 16.57 -10.58
N ASP A 305 13.54 17.24 -9.79
CA ASP A 305 14.53 18.19 -10.27
C ASP A 305 15.95 17.66 -10.16
N ALA A 306 16.81 18.08 -11.09
CA ALA A 306 18.21 17.72 -11.12
C ALA A 306 18.95 18.02 -9.80
N SER A 307 18.60 19.12 -9.09
CA SER A 307 19.21 19.47 -7.82
C SER A 307 18.94 18.43 -6.71
N SER A 308 17.74 17.86 -6.69
CA SER A 308 17.35 16.83 -5.72
C SER A 308 17.81 15.42 -6.11
N THR A 309 17.92 15.14 -7.42
CA THR A 309 18.30 13.82 -7.95
C THR A 309 19.79 13.65 -8.19
N ALA A 310 20.56 14.75 -8.30
CA ALA A 310 21.99 14.75 -8.67
C ALA A 310 22.85 13.80 -7.82
N ILE A 311 22.52 13.64 -6.54
CA ILE A 311 23.28 12.79 -5.61
C ILE A 311 23.23 11.29 -5.97
N TYR A 312 22.28 10.88 -6.83
CA TYR A 312 22.16 9.51 -7.34
C TYR A 312 22.82 9.32 -8.71
N GLY A 313 23.43 10.38 -9.26
CA GLY A 313 24.14 10.38 -10.54
C GLY A 313 23.23 10.16 -11.74
N ALA A 314 23.81 9.68 -12.85
CA ALA A 314 23.13 9.51 -14.14
C ALA A 314 21.92 8.57 -14.08
N ARG A 315 21.87 7.62 -13.14
CA ARG A 315 20.74 6.72 -12.95
C ARG A 315 19.44 7.43 -12.58
N ALA A 316 19.55 8.62 -12.01
CA ALA A 316 18.41 9.44 -11.58
C ALA A 316 17.98 10.50 -12.61
N ALA A 317 18.45 10.39 -13.87
CA ALA A 317 18.12 11.34 -14.93
C ALA A 317 16.60 11.44 -15.20
N ASN A 318 15.87 10.35 -15.03
CA ASN A 318 14.40 10.27 -15.20
C ASN A 318 13.62 10.56 -13.89
N GLY A 319 14.31 11.09 -12.85
CA GLY A 319 13.74 11.30 -11.53
C GLY A 319 13.94 10.12 -10.57
N VAL A 320 13.57 10.32 -9.33
CA VAL A 320 13.71 9.31 -8.26
C VAL A 320 12.41 9.19 -7.46
N ILE A 321 12.01 7.97 -7.17
CA ILE A 321 10.91 7.65 -6.27
C ILE A 321 11.47 6.94 -5.05
N ILE A 322 11.43 7.62 -3.90
CA ILE A 322 11.88 7.09 -2.62
C ILE A 322 10.67 6.55 -1.87
N ILE A 323 10.70 5.28 -1.53
CA ILE A 323 9.65 4.60 -0.77
C ILE A 323 10.18 4.34 0.62
N THR A 324 9.58 5.00 1.60
CA THR A 324 9.87 4.78 3.02
C THR A 324 8.81 3.86 3.61
N THR A 325 9.26 2.77 4.24
CA THR A 325 8.36 1.81 4.84
C THR A 325 8.13 2.08 6.31
N LYS A 326 6.98 1.64 6.83
CA LYS A 326 6.59 1.80 8.25
C LYS A 326 7.62 1.18 9.17
N LYS A 327 7.91 1.87 10.27
CA LYS A 327 8.87 1.47 11.30
C LYS A 327 8.18 1.18 12.62
N GLY A 328 8.91 0.52 13.52
CA GLY A 328 8.49 0.35 14.91
C GLY A 328 8.34 1.69 15.61
N ARG A 329 7.35 1.81 16.50
CA ARG A 329 7.09 3.02 17.30
C ARG A 329 7.30 2.70 18.78
N GLU A 330 7.65 3.74 19.57
CA GLU A 330 7.72 3.63 21.01
C GLU A 330 6.32 3.43 21.59
N GLY A 331 6.17 2.49 22.52
CA GLY A 331 4.92 2.17 23.18
C GLY A 331 4.69 0.67 23.35
N LYS A 332 3.55 0.35 23.94
CA LYS A 332 3.11 -1.05 24.07
C LYS A 332 2.90 -1.67 22.68
N PRO A 333 3.11 -2.98 22.54
CA PRO A 333 2.83 -3.68 21.29
C PRO A 333 1.39 -3.43 20.81
N VAL A 334 1.24 -3.00 19.58
CA VAL A 334 -0.06 -2.81 18.91
C VAL A 334 -0.15 -3.80 17.77
N VAL A 335 -1.22 -4.58 17.75
CA VAL A 335 -1.54 -5.53 16.68
C VAL A 335 -2.62 -4.91 15.81
N ASN A 336 -2.36 -4.80 14.50
CA ASN A 336 -3.33 -4.33 13.53
C ASN A 336 -3.64 -5.45 12.53
N TYR A 337 -4.91 -5.69 12.30
CA TYR A 337 -5.39 -6.59 11.26
C TYR A 337 -6.38 -5.86 10.36
N SER A 338 -6.20 -5.97 9.05
CA SER A 338 -7.15 -5.47 8.06
C SER A 338 -7.40 -6.53 6.99
N ALA A 339 -8.64 -6.61 6.53
CA ALA A 339 -9.05 -7.48 5.45
C ALA A 339 -9.89 -6.69 4.44
N ASN A 340 -9.62 -6.89 3.15
CA ASN A 340 -10.35 -6.28 2.06
C ASN A 340 -10.86 -7.39 1.12
N TYR A 341 -12.11 -7.27 0.69
CA TYR A 341 -12.72 -8.10 -0.33
C TYR A 341 -13.26 -7.21 -1.43
N GLY A 342 -13.06 -7.59 -2.66
CA GLY A 342 -13.55 -6.86 -3.81
C GLY A 342 -14.03 -7.80 -4.91
N VAL A 343 -15.01 -7.33 -5.69
CA VAL A 343 -15.47 -7.98 -6.92
C VAL A 343 -15.10 -7.07 -8.08
N GLN A 344 -14.57 -7.65 -9.13
CA GLN A 344 -14.20 -6.96 -10.36
C GLN A 344 -15.10 -7.41 -11.50
N GLN A 345 -15.59 -6.46 -12.26
CA GLN A 345 -16.40 -6.69 -13.45
C GLN A 345 -15.88 -5.85 -14.61
N ILE A 346 -16.10 -6.33 -15.82
CA ILE A 346 -15.79 -5.55 -17.03
C ILE A 346 -16.77 -4.38 -17.10
N ALA A 347 -16.25 -3.15 -17.04
CA ALA A 347 -17.08 -1.95 -17.03
C ALA A 347 -17.79 -1.72 -18.38
N ASN A 348 -17.08 -1.97 -19.48
CA ASN A 348 -17.59 -1.81 -20.84
C ASN A 348 -17.31 -3.10 -21.61
N LYS A 349 -18.32 -3.93 -21.81
CA LYS A 349 -18.24 -5.10 -22.66
C LYS A 349 -18.44 -4.63 -24.12
N THR A 350 -17.50 -4.97 -24.99
CA THR A 350 -17.67 -4.75 -26.43
C THR A 350 -18.77 -5.68 -26.94
N GLU A 351 -19.80 -5.12 -27.58
CA GLU A 351 -20.85 -5.90 -28.21
C GLU A 351 -20.28 -6.54 -29.48
N MET A 352 -20.37 -7.86 -29.54
CA MET A 352 -19.93 -8.67 -30.67
C MET A 352 -21.14 -9.09 -31.51
N MET A 353 -20.93 -9.29 -32.79
CA MET A 353 -21.98 -9.81 -33.67
C MET A 353 -22.39 -11.23 -33.21
N ASN A 354 -23.68 -11.47 -33.11
CA ASN A 354 -24.20 -12.82 -32.99
C ASN A 354 -24.09 -13.58 -34.34
N ALA A 355 -24.38 -14.89 -34.32
CA ALA A 355 -24.21 -15.69 -35.56
C ALA A 355 -25.10 -15.21 -36.72
N GLN A 356 -26.33 -14.78 -36.45
CA GLN A 356 -27.25 -14.29 -37.48
C GLN A 356 -26.77 -12.97 -38.10
N GLU A 357 -26.29 -12.04 -37.26
CA GLU A 357 -25.70 -10.77 -37.69
C GLU A 357 -24.43 -11.01 -38.50
N PHE A 358 -23.53 -11.86 -37.98
CA PHE A 358 -22.27 -12.21 -38.66
C PHE A 358 -22.53 -12.82 -40.03
N MET A 359 -23.44 -13.77 -40.17
CA MET A 359 -23.77 -14.41 -41.43
C MET A 359 -24.37 -13.40 -42.42
N THR A 360 -25.19 -12.44 -41.94
CA THR A 360 -25.79 -11.39 -42.72
C THR A 360 -24.73 -10.44 -43.29
N GLU A 361 -23.81 -9.99 -42.42
CA GLU A 361 -22.72 -9.10 -42.84
C GLU A 361 -21.70 -9.82 -43.74
N ALA A 362 -21.42 -11.09 -43.49
CA ALA A 362 -20.58 -11.89 -44.40
C ALA A 362 -21.16 -12.01 -45.82
N ASN A 363 -22.48 -12.16 -45.95
CA ASN A 363 -23.14 -12.13 -47.27
C ASN A 363 -23.09 -10.76 -47.92
N LYS A 364 -23.26 -9.67 -47.15
CA LYS A 364 -23.08 -8.32 -47.66
C LYS A 364 -21.65 -8.09 -48.14
N PHE A 365 -20.64 -8.51 -47.34
CA PHE A 365 -19.24 -8.42 -47.72
C PHE A 365 -18.93 -9.19 -49.01
N ALA A 366 -19.45 -10.40 -49.17
CA ALA A 366 -19.29 -11.21 -50.38
C ALA A 366 -19.86 -10.49 -51.61
N LYS A 367 -21.04 -9.83 -51.45
CA LYS A 367 -21.65 -9.01 -52.52
C LYS A 367 -20.77 -7.80 -52.83
N GLU A 368 -20.30 -7.06 -51.85
CA GLU A 368 -19.45 -5.89 -52.08
C GLU A 368 -18.14 -6.29 -52.77
N GLN A 369 -17.53 -7.41 -52.33
CA GLN A 369 -16.32 -7.93 -52.95
C GLN A 369 -16.55 -8.33 -54.43
N TRP A 370 -17.69 -8.97 -54.71
CA TRP A 370 -18.06 -9.30 -56.09
C TRP A 370 -18.22 -8.03 -56.97
N LEU A 371 -18.90 -6.99 -56.44
CA LEU A 371 -19.05 -5.70 -57.13
C LEU A 371 -17.68 -5.05 -57.39
N TYR A 372 -16.78 -5.09 -56.38
CA TYR A 372 -15.43 -4.55 -56.50
C TYR A 372 -14.59 -5.28 -57.55
N ASN A 373 -14.57 -6.61 -57.48
CA ASN A 373 -13.79 -7.43 -58.42
C ASN A 373 -14.24 -7.26 -59.88
N ASN A 374 -15.53 -7.09 -60.08
CA ASN A 374 -16.11 -6.90 -61.40
C ASN A 374 -16.20 -5.45 -61.82
N ARG A 375 -15.67 -4.49 -61.01
CA ARG A 375 -15.69 -3.05 -61.28
C ARG A 375 -17.08 -2.49 -61.54
N ILE A 376 -18.09 -2.97 -60.86
CA ILE A 376 -19.48 -2.51 -60.92
C ILE A 376 -19.65 -1.33 -59.97
N TYR A 377 -20.59 -0.42 -60.22
CA TYR A 377 -20.89 0.70 -59.34
C TYR A 377 -21.11 0.26 -57.87
N PRO A 378 -20.52 0.87 -56.86
CA PRO A 378 -19.76 2.15 -56.92
C PRO A 378 -18.26 2.01 -57.28
N TYR A 379 -17.75 0.82 -57.53
CA TYR A 379 -16.31 0.53 -57.72
C TYR A 379 -15.84 0.63 -59.19
N GLY A 380 -16.76 0.90 -60.13
CA GLY A 380 -16.48 1.05 -61.57
C GLY A 380 -17.75 1.21 -62.37
N ASN A 381 -17.63 1.11 -63.72
CA ASN A 381 -18.71 1.33 -64.63
C ASN A 381 -19.06 0.09 -65.50
N THR A 382 -18.68 -1.10 -65.08
CA THR A 382 -19.00 -2.36 -65.75
C THR A 382 -20.51 -2.62 -65.63
N ASP A 383 -21.14 -2.94 -66.75
CA ASP A 383 -22.55 -3.34 -66.80
C ASP A 383 -22.71 -4.73 -66.11
N PRO A 384 -23.50 -4.84 -65.06
CA PRO A 384 -23.71 -6.11 -64.36
C PRO A 384 -24.24 -7.24 -65.21
N SER A 385 -24.98 -6.89 -66.32
CA SER A 385 -25.54 -7.88 -67.23
C SER A 385 -24.49 -8.61 -68.08
N THR A 386 -23.26 -8.06 -68.15
CA THR A 386 -22.14 -8.68 -68.86
C THR A 386 -21.36 -9.69 -68.04
N ILE A 387 -21.64 -9.82 -66.74
CA ILE A 387 -20.95 -10.71 -65.85
C ILE A 387 -21.70 -12.04 -65.82
N THR A 388 -21.01 -13.10 -66.15
CA THR A 388 -21.54 -14.46 -66.15
C THR A 388 -21.44 -15.17 -64.82
N ASP A 389 -20.47 -14.75 -63.99
CA ASP A 389 -20.22 -15.40 -62.69
C ASP A 389 -21.18 -14.87 -61.62
N PRO A 390 -22.03 -15.73 -61.02
CA PRO A 390 -22.99 -15.30 -60.03
C PRO A 390 -22.29 -14.92 -58.72
N ILE A 391 -22.95 -14.12 -57.87
CA ILE A 391 -22.52 -13.87 -56.52
C ILE A 391 -22.60 -15.19 -55.73
N VAL A 392 -21.48 -15.59 -55.16
CA VAL A 392 -21.41 -16.74 -54.23
C VAL A 392 -21.58 -16.25 -52.81
N TYR A 393 -22.78 -16.39 -52.27
CA TYR A 393 -23.05 -16.07 -50.89
C TYR A 393 -22.55 -17.19 -49.98
N PRO A 394 -21.76 -16.90 -48.92
CA PRO A 394 -21.29 -17.89 -47.98
C PRO A 394 -22.40 -18.57 -47.19
N TYR A 395 -23.55 -17.92 -47.01
CA TYR A 395 -24.68 -18.42 -46.25
C TYR A 395 -26.00 -18.29 -46.99
N THR A 396 -26.85 -19.28 -46.89
CA THR A 396 -28.24 -19.22 -47.41
C THR A 396 -29.14 -18.45 -46.47
N ASP A 397 -30.21 -17.84 -46.99
CA ASP A 397 -31.22 -17.15 -46.15
C ASP A 397 -31.85 -18.06 -45.12
N SER A 398 -32.00 -19.36 -45.41
CA SER A 398 -32.48 -20.35 -44.43
C SER A 398 -31.48 -20.58 -43.32
N ALA A 399 -30.20 -20.66 -43.63
CA ALA A 399 -29.14 -20.80 -42.63
C ALA A 399 -29.11 -19.59 -41.70
N ILE A 400 -29.20 -18.38 -42.25
CA ILE A 400 -29.23 -17.13 -41.48
C ILE A 400 -30.42 -17.11 -40.52
N ARG A 401 -31.63 -17.42 -41.00
CA ARG A 401 -32.84 -17.44 -40.14
C ARG A 401 -32.78 -18.47 -39.01
N ASN A 402 -32.06 -19.57 -39.21
CA ASN A 402 -31.96 -20.67 -38.27
C ASN A 402 -30.69 -20.64 -37.38
N ALA A 403 -29.82 -19.68 -37.59
CA ALA A 403 -28.50 -19.60 -36.89
C ALA A 403 -28.59 -19.35 -35.38
N GLY A 404 -29.68 -18.64 -34.96
CA GLY A 404 -29.79 -18.24 -33.57
C GLY A 404 -28.70 -17.23 -33.15
N GLU A 405 -28.40 -17.21 -31.86
CA GLU A 405 -27.37 -16.29 -31.33
C GLU A 405 -25.93 -16.78 -31.59
N GLY A 406 -25.73 -18.09 -31.72
CA GLY A 406 -24.40 -18.69 -31.90
C GLY A 406 -23.57 -18.71 -30.61
N THR A 407 -22.26 -18.60 -30.77
CA THR A 407 -21.30 -18.69 -29.65
C THR A 407 -20.77 -17.29 -29.29
N ASP A 408 -21.06 -16.83 -28.06
CA ASP A 408 -20.41 -15.62 -27.48
C ASP A 408 -19.02 -15.99 -26.94
N TRP A 409 -18.02 -15.90 -27.79
CA TRP A 409 -16.64 -16.25 -27.45
C TRP A 409 -16.05 -15.38 -26.36
N TYR A 410 -16.46 -14.09 -26.30
CA TYR A 410 -15.95 -13.14 -25.32
C TYR A 410 -16.47 -13.47 -23.91
N ASP A 411 -17.73 -13.87 -23.79
CA ASP A 411 -18.31 -14.29 -22.52
C ASP A 411 -17.68 -15.58 -21.97
N LEU A 412 -17.35 -16.52 -22.86
CA LEU A 412 -16.73 -17.79 -22.49
C LEU A 412 -15.32 -17.64 -21.88
N ILE A 413 -14.57 -16.61 -22.26
CA ILE A 413 -13.21 -16.36 -21.73
C ILE A 413 -13.21 -15.40 -20.55
N THR A 414 -14.33 -14.80 -20.22
CA THR A 414 -14.43 -13.81 -19.15
C THR A 414 -15.17 -14.36 -17.93
N ARG A 415 -14.99 -13.68 -16.80
CA ARG A 415 -15.65 -14.00 -15.51
C ARG A 415 -15.72 -12.78 -14.63
N GLU A 416 -16.50 -12.83 -13.58
CA GLU A 416 -16.35 -11.94 -12.44
C GLU A 416 -15.05 -12.27 -11.71
N GLY A 417 -14.20 -11.27 -11.49
CA GLY A 417 -12.96 -11.42 -10.76
C GLY A 417 -13.16 -11.13 -9.27
N MET A 418 -12.35 -11.76 -8.42
CA MET A 418 -12.37 -11.54 -6.97
C MET A 418 -11.01 -11.06 -6.48
N ILE A 419 -11.03 -10.19 -5.46
CA ILE A 419 -9.83 -9.74 -4.76
C ILE A 419 -9.99 -10.04 -3.28
N HIS A 420 -8.98 -10.68 -2.69
CA HIS A 420 -8.88 -10.94 -1.27
C HIS A 420 -7.55 -10.40 -0.77
N GLN A 421 -7.58 -9.60 0.30
CA GLN A 421 -6.37 -9.08 0.92
C GLN A 421 -6.48 -9.16 2.44
N HIS A 422 -5.44 -9.69 3.07
CA HIS A 422 -5.31 -9.76 4.51
C HIS A 422 -3.95 -9.19 4.94
N ASN A 423 -3.97 -8.26 5.87
CA ASN A 423 -2.78 -7.65 6.43
C ASN A 423 -2.77 -7.83 7.94
N LEU A 424 -1.71 -8.37 8.47
CA LEU A 424 -1.45 -8.48 9.90
C LEU A 424 -0.15 -7.75 10.21
N SER A 425 -0.14 -6.84 11.18
CA SER A 425 1.09 -6.20 11.62
C SER A 425 1.14 -6.06 13.13
N VAL A 426 2.35 -6.14 13.66
CA VAL A 426 2.67 -5.92 15.08
C VAL A 426 3.78 -4.89 15.15
N SER A 427 3.58 -3.82 15.88
CA SER A 427 4.59 -2.80 16.11
C SER A 427 4.64 -2.38 17.56
N GLY A 428 5.83 -2.07 18.07
CA GLY A 428 6.02 -1.65 19.46
C GLY A 428 7.47 -1.32 19.73
N GLY A 429 7.79 -1.03 21.01
CA GLY A 429 9.15 -0.81 21.41
C GLY A 429 9.30 0.10 22.63
N THR A 430 10.53 0.32 22.97
CA THR A 430 10.98 1.28 23.97
C THR A 430 11.72 2.45 23.31
N SER A 431 12.18 3.41 24.09
CA SER A 431 13.07 4.47 23.58
C SER A 431 14.32 3.94 22.88
N ASN A 432 14.81 2.76 23.28
CA ASN A 432 16.05 2.19 22.76
C ASN A 432 15.83 1.14 21.66
N LEU A 433 14.75 0.34 21.74
CA LEU A 433 14.47 -0.73 20.77
C LEU A 433 13.08 -0.55 20.20
N ARG A 434 12.96 -0.46 18.89
CA ARG A 434 11.69 -0.38 18.16
C ARG A 434 11.64 -1.51 17.15
N TYR A 435 10.48 -2.10 16.98
CA TYR A 435 10.28 -3.20 16.03
C TYR A 435 8.92 -3.11 15.36
N MET A 436 8.89 -3.61 14.14
CA MET A 436 7.66 -3.86 13.38
C MET A 436 7.82 -5.15 12.60
N ALA A 437 6.81 -6.01 12.66
CA ALA A 437 6.68 -7.18 11.82
C ALA A 437 5.32 -7.13 11.13
N SER A 438 5.28 -7.47 9.84
CA SER A 438 4.03 -7.56 9.07
C SER A 438 3.98 -8.81 8.22
N PHE A 439 2.76 -9.28 7.95
CA PHE A 439 2.46 -10.33 7.00
C PHE A 439 1.27 -9.90 6.14
N ASN A 440 1.41 -10.06 4.84
CA ASN A 440 0.36 -9.77 3.86
C ASN A 440 0.09 -11.01 3.01
N PHE A 441 -1.17 -11.31 2.83
CA PHE A 441 -1.69 -12.19 1.81
C PHE A 441 -2.56 -11.37 0.85
N PHE A 442 -2.32 -11.51 -0.43
CA PHE A 442 -3.09 -10.88 -1.49
C PHE A 442 -3.36 -11.90 -2.58
N ASP A 443 -4.61 -12.03 -2.98
CA ASP A 443 -5.06 -12.92 -4.04
C ASP A 443 -6.06 -12.19 -4.93
N GLN A 444 -5.82 -12.22 -6.23
CA GLN A 444 -6.67 -11.58 -7.23
C GLN A 444 -6.89 -12.54 -8.40
N ASN A 445 -8.14 -12.85 -8.65
CA ASN A 445 -8.57 -13.47 -9.89
C ASN A 445 -8.97 -12.37 -10.88
N GLY A 446 -8.37 -12.35 -12.04
CA GLY A 446 -8.71 -11.39 -13.09
C GLY A 446 -10.04 -11.68 -13.76
N VAL A 447 -10.57 -10.68 -14.47
CA VAL A 447 -11.82 -10.78 -15.23
C VAL A 447 -11.70 -11.64 -16.49
N VAL A 448 -10.49 -11.87 -16.98
CA VAL A 448 -10.19 -12.88 -18.00
C VAL A 448 -9.83 -14.19 -17.27
N ARG A 449 -10.37 -15.31 -17.73
CA ARG A 449 -10.06 -16.62 -17.15
C ARG A 449 -8.57 -16.93 -17.24
N ASN A 450 -8.02 -17.67 -16.29
CA ASN A 450 -6.59 -17.98 -16.17
C ASN A 450 -5.67 -16.77 -16.00
N SER A 451 -6.20 -15.61 -15.56
CA SER A 451 -5.40 -14.45 -15.18
C SER A 451 -5.46 -14.25 -13.67
N ASP A 452 -4.55 -14.89 -12.94
CA ASP A 452 -4.54 -14.90 -11.49
C ASP A 452 -3.21 -14.36 -10.94
N PHE A 453 -3.27 -13.74 -9.77
CA PHE A 453 -2.11 -13.20 -9.09
C PHE A 453 -2.24 -13.43 -7.59
N THR A 454 -1.30 -14.17 -7.00
CA THR A 454 -1.25 -14.42 -5.57
C THR A 454 0.09 -13.94 -5.03
N ARG A 455 0.07 -13.19 -3.91
CA ARG A 455 1.27 -12.68 -3.24
C ARG A 455 1.23 -12.95 -1.74
N TYR A 456 2.34 -13.46 -1.23
CA TYR A 456 2.65 -13.54 0.20
C TYR A 456 3.85 -12.64 0.49
N THR A 457 3.74 -11.73 1.46
CA THR A 457 4.85 -10.85 1.84
C THR A 457 5.00 -10.86 3.35
N GLY A 458 6.20 -11.14 3.82
CA GLY A 458 6.59 -11.00 5.23
C GLY A 458 7.65 -9.91 5.35
N ARG A 459 7.53 -9.04 6.34
CA ARG A 459 8.46 -7.94 6.58
C ARG A 459 8.82 -7.84 8.05
N LEU A 460 10.08 -7.50 8.31
CA LEU A 460 10.64 -7.24 9.64
C LEU A 460 11.44 -5.94 9.59
N ASN A 461 11.15 -5.02 10.51
CA ASN A 461 11.96 -3.85 10.78
C ASN A 461 12.36 -3.86 12.25
N VAL A 462 13.64 -3.66 12.55
CA VAL A 462 14.17 -3.52 13.89
C VAL A 462 15.13 -2.33 13.91
N GLU A 463 14.94 -1.40 14.82
CA GLU A 463 15.88 -0.31 15.11
C GLU A 463 16.28 -0.35 16.58
N HIS A 464 17.57 -0.30 16.86
CA HIS A 464 18.10 -0.33 18.24
C HIS A 464 19.15 0.75 18.45
N GLN A 465 18.91 1.60 19.45
CA GLN A 465 19.86 2.56 19.99
C GLN A 465 20.69 1.86 21.07
N ILE A 466 21.90 1.39 20.72
CA ILE A 466 22.78 0.64 21.63
C ILE A 466 23.18 1.54 22.80
N ASN A 467 23.58 2.77 22.49
CA ASN A 467 23.96 3.79 23.47
C ASN A 467 23.79 5.19 22.81
N LYS A 468 24.25 6.25 23.45
CA LYS A 468 24.13 7.64 22.94
C LYS A 468 24.85 7.87 21.60
N ILE A 469 25.82 7.01 21.24
CA ILE A 469 26.65 7.14 20.05
C ILE A 469 26.16 6.19 18.95
N PHE A 470 25.93 4.92 19.26
CA PHE A 470 25.69 3.89 18.27
C PHE A 470 24.21 3.50 18.15
N LYS A 471 23.75 3.48 16.91
CA LYS A 471 22.43 3.00 16.50
C LYS A 471 22.59 2.04 15.33
N TYR A 472 21.80 0.96 15.30
CA TYR A 472 21.68 0.10 14.11
C TYR A 472 20.22 -0.13 13.75
N GLY A 473 20.01 -0.48 12.50
CA GLY A 473 18.69 -0.89 12.01
C GLY A 473 18.81 -1.97 10.96
N VAL A 474 17.78 -2.81 10.89
CA VAL A 474 17.65 -3.88 9.90
C VAL A 474 16.23 -3.84 9.34
N ASN A 475 16.12 -3.82 8.01
CA ASN A 475 14.89 -4.03 7.27
C ASN A 475 15.05 -5.30 6.44
N ALA A 476 14.12 -6.23 6.54
CA ALA A 476 14.08 -7.43 5.72
C ALA A 476 12.67 -7.63 5.18
N THR A 477 12.53 -7.83 3.88
CA THR A 477 11.27 -8.12 3.20
C THR A 477 11.45 -9.36 2.35
N GLN A 478 10.64 -10.39 2.60
CA GLN A 478 10.55 -11.59 1.79
C GLN A 478 9.20 -11.62 1.10
N SER A 479 9.19 -11.79 -0.22
CA SER A 479 7.96 -11.99 -0.98
C SER A 479 7.99 -13.26 -1.81
N TYR A 480 6.82 -13.85 -1.98
CA TYR A 480 6.54 -14.93 -2.92
C TYR A 480 5.33 -14.54 -3.75
N ILE A 481 5.49 -14.56 -5.06
CA ILE A 481 4.44 -14.21 -6.03
C ILE A 481 4.23 -15.39 -6.96
N LYS A 482 2.98 -15.76 -7.20
CA LYS A 482 2.57 -16.65 -8.28
C LYS A 482 1.61 -15.89 -9.18
N SER A 483 1.89 -15.87 -10.47
CA SER A 483 1.02 -15.25 -11.47
C SER A 483 0.83 -16.16 -12.66
N THR A 484 -0.40 -16.31 -13.11
CA THR A 484 -0.70 -16.99 -14.39
C THR A 484 -0.55 -16.00 -15.54
N ASN A 485 -0.13 -16.51 -16.69
CA ASN A 485 0.15 -15.72 -17.87
C ASN A 485 -0.89 -16.06 -18.95
N VAL A 486 -1.75 -15.09 -19.27
CA VAL A 486 -2.71 -15.24 -20.36
C VAL A 486 -2.00 -14.91 -21.67
N PRO A 487 -2.13 -15.72 -22.73
CA PRO A 487 -1.56 -15.40 -24.04
C PRO A 487 -2.10 -14.08 -24.56
N LEU A 488 -1.24 -13.05 -24.69
CA LEU A 488 -1.64 -11.75 -25.25
C LEU A 488 -1.51 -11.73 -26.77
N GLY A 489 -0.54 -12.47 -27.32
CA GLY A 489 -0.25 -12.49 -28.74
C GLY A 489 0.41 -11.20 -29.22
N THR A 490 1.09 -11.28 -30.36
CA THR A 490 1.79 -10.15 -30.97
C THR A 490 1.17 -9.74 -32.30
N GLU A 491 0.26 -10.54 -32.85
CA GLU A 491 -0.34 -10.36 -34.18
C GLU A 491 -1.85 -10.67 -34.15
N ASP A 492 -2.55 -10.22 -35.18
CA ASP A 492 -4.02 -10.32 -35.28
C ASP A 492 -4.52 -11.69 -35.78
N PHE A 493 -3.62 -12.54 -36.31
CA PHE A 493 -3.99 -13.84 -36.90
C PHE A 493 -3.35 -15.04 -36.15
N GLU A 494 -2.29 -15.63 -36.70
CA GLU A 494 -1.70 -16.85 -36.20
C GLU A 494 -1.17 -16.74 -34.76
N ASN A 495 -0.66 -15.55 -34.40
CA ASN A 495 -0.18 -15.24 -33.06
C ASN A 495 -1.20 -14.43 -32.24
N SER A 496 -2.48 -14.52 -32.62
CA SER A 496 -3.56 -13.85 -31.90
C SER A 496 -3.64 -14.33 -30.46
N GLY A 497 -3.63 -13.40 -29.51
CA GLY A 497 -3.84 -13.70 -28.11
C GLY A 497 -5.27 -14.08 -27.79
N LEU A 498 -5.52 -14.51 -26.55
CA LEU A 498 -6.82 -14.98 -26.11
C LEU A 498 -7.96 -13.97 -26.36
N ILE A 499 -7.73 -12.70 -26.03
CA ILE A 499 -8.75 -11.64 -26.17
C ILE A 499 -9.02 -11.36 -27.64
N ASN A 500 -7.97 -11.16 -28.45
CA ASN A 500 -8.12 -10.90 -29.88
C ASN A 500 -8.79 -12.07 -30.61
N SER A 501 -8.40 -13.30 -30.27
CA SER A 501 -9.06 -14.50 -30.79
C SER A 501 -10.55 -14.49 -30.45
N ALA A 502 -10.93 -14.22 -29.20
CA ALA A 502 -12.33 -14.20 -28.79
C ALA A 502 -13.15 -13.09 -29.46
N MET A 503 -12.53 -11.92 -29.72
CA MET A 503 -13.20 -10.79 -30.38
C MET A 503 -13.37 -10.98 -31.89
N SER A 504 -12.51 -11.78 -32.52
CA SER A 504 -12.52 -11.99 -33.97
C SER A 504 -13.09 -13.34 -34.40
N TYR A 505 -13.26 -14.29 -33.49
CA TYR A 505 -13.63 -15.64 -33.86
C TYR A 505 -15.08 -15.75 -34.40
N ASP A 506 -15.28 -16.66 -35.36
CA ASP A 506 -16.55 -16.90 -36.00
C ASP A 506 -17.63 -17.40 -35.03
N PRO A 507 -18.71 -16.62 -34.78
CA PRO A 507 -19.76 -16.99 -33.84
C PRO A 507 -20.65 -18.13 -34.33
N THR A 508 -20.54 -18.55 -35.61
CA THR A 508 -21.26 -19.70 -36.14
C THR A 508 -20.60 -21.03 -35.80
N THR A 509 -19.33 -20.98 -35.31
CA THR A 509 -18.57 -22.17 -34.91
C THR A 509 -18.96 -22.57 -33.48
N PRO A 510 -19.30 -23.84 -33.20
CA PRO A 510 -19.53 -24.33 -31.84
C PRO A 510 -18.21 -24.43 -31.08
N VAL A 511 -18.26 -24.45 -29.74
CA VAL A 511 -17.05 -24.62 -28.91
C VAL A 511 -16.37 -25.98 -29.16
N TYR A 512 -17.16 -27.02 -29.25
CA TYR A 512 -16.69 -28.42 -29.43
C TYR A 512 -17.30 -29.10 -30.64
N ASN A 513 -16.54 -29.96 -31.25
CA ASN A 513 -17.01 -30.94 -32.23
C ASN A 513 -17.82 -32.03 -31.53
N LYS A 514 -18.49 -32.89 -32.33
CA LYS A 514 -19.28 -34.00 -31.80
C LYS A 514 -18.45 -35.07 -31.06
N ASP A 515 -17.15 -35.14 -31.33
CA ASP A 515 -16.21 -36.04 -30.68
C ASP A 515 -15.60 -35.45 -29.40
N GLY A 516 -16.00 -34.21 -29.02
CA GLY A 516 -15.53 -33.51 -27.83
C GLY A 516 -14.23 -32.72 -28.04
N SER A 517 -13.63 -32.77 -29.21
CA SER A 517 -12.48 -31.93 -29.56
C SER A 517 -12.91 -30.47 -29.77
N TYR A 518 -11.97 -29.49 -29.62
CA TYR A 518 -12.28 -28.09 -29.90
C TYR A 518 -12.54 -27.88 -31.41
N ALA A 519 -13.64 -27.22 -31.71
CA ALA A 519 -14.00 -26.95 -33.10
C ALA A 519 -13.13 -25.80 -33.65
N GLN A 520 -12.60 -25.97 -34.84
CA GLN A 520 -11.88 -24.95 -35.58
C GLN A 520 -12.78 -24.36 -36.67
N SER A 521 -12.82 -23.02 -36.78
CA SER A 521 -13.56 -22.38 -37.83
C SER A 521 -12.97 -22.71 -39.20
N GLU A 522 -13.82 -23.13 -40.15
CA GLU A 522 -13.42 -23.38 -41.54
C GLU A 522 -13.01 -22.09 -42.25
N ARG A 523 -13.46 -20.95 -41.77
CA ARG A 523 -13.18 -19.61 -42.33
C ARG A 523 -11.96 -18.95 -41.72
N MET A 524 -11.63 -19.30 -40.46
CA MET A 524 -10.53 -18.72 -39.67
C MET A 524 -9.57 -19.83 -39.26
N THR A 525 -8.97 -20.48 -40.26
CA THR A 525 -8.13 -21.68 -40.03
C THR A 525 -6.84 -21.38 -39.28
N THR A 526 -6.42 -20.13 -39.22
CA THR A 526 -5.19 -19.67 -38.54
C THR A 526 -5.44 -19.07 -37.14
N VAL A 527 -6.68 -18.67 -36.85
CA VAL A 527 -7.05 -18.13 -35.52
C VAL A 527 -7.42 -19.28 -34.60
N PRO A 528 -6.81 -19.42 -33.42
CA PRO A 528 -7.12 -20.52 -32.51
C PRO A 528 -8.52 -20.37 -31.89
N ASN A 529 -9.20 -21.48 -31.62
CA ASN A 529 -10.41 -21.51 -30.82
C ASN A 529 -10.13 -20.91 -29.43
N PRO A 530 -10.81 -19.83 -29.02
CA PRO A 530 -10.49 -19.09 -27.80
C PRO A 530 -10.57 -19.95 -26.53
N VAL A 531 -11.56 -20.86 -26.45
CA VAL A 531 -11.74 -21.72 -25.27
C VAL A 531 -10.60 -22.74 -25.20
N SER A 532 -10.08 -23.22 -26.33
CA SER A 532 -8.91 -24.10 -26.34
C SER A 532 -7.66 -23.45 -25.77
N MET A 533 -7.51 -22.13 -25.94
CA MET A 533 -6.37 -21.40 -25.39
C MET A 533 -6.39 -21.34 -23.84
N LEU A 534 -7.51 -21.55 -23.20
CA LEU A 534 -7.60 -21.68 -21.73
C LEU A 534 -6.94 -22.95 -21.19
N GLU A 535 -6.65 -23.94 -22.06
CA GLU A 535 -5.87 -25.13 -21.70
C GLU A 535 -4.36 -24.89 -21.59
N ILE A 536 -3.89 -23.73 -22.08
CA ILE A 536 -2.48 -23.34 -21.97
C ILE A 536 -2.14 -23.14 -20.50
N ASP A 537 -1.16 -23.92 -20.01
CA ASP A 537 -0.67 -23.83 -18.64
C ASP A 537 0.64 -23.02 -18.64
N ASP A 538 0.55 -21.75 -18.28
CA ASP A 538 1.69 -20.85 -18.21
C ASP A 538 1.61 -20.00 -16.95
N TYR A 539 2.65 -20.12 -16.10
CA TYR A 539 2.72 -19.34 -14.87
C TYR A 539 4.16 -19.01 -14.49
N THR A 540 4.31 -17.89 -13.79
CA THR A 540 5.58 -17.42 -13.23
C THR A 540 5.49 -17.44 -11.71
N GLN A 541 6.53 -17.94 -11.06
CA GLN A 541 6.75 -17.87 -9.62
C GLN A 541 7.95 -16.99 -9.35
N THR A 542 7.77 -15.90 -8.60
CA THR A 542 8.86 -14.99 -8.24
C THR A 542 9.07 -15.00 -6.73
N LYS A 543 10.31 -15.17 -6.31
CA LYS A 543 10.78 -15.02 -4.93
C LYS A 543 11.70 -13.82 -4.87
N ARG A 544 11.54 -12.97 -3.86
CA ARG A 544 12.43 -11.84 -3.63
C ARG A 544 12.74 -11.70 -2.15
N LEU A 545 14.01 -11.57 -1.82
CA LEU A 545 14.51 -11.25 -0.50
C LEU A 545 15.29 -9.93 -0.57
N LEU A 546 14.71 -8.86 -0.04
CA LEU A 546 15.35 -7.55 0.08
C LEU A 546 15.73 -7.33 1.55
N VAL A 547 17.02 -7.18 1.81
CA VAL A 547 17.55 -6.88 3.15
C VAL A 547 18.43 -5.64 3.09
N ASN A 548 18.20 -4.75 4.03
CA ASN A 548 19.00 -3.55 4.23
C ASN A 548 19.31 -3.39 5.72
N ALA A 549 20.60 -3.25 6.06
CA ALA A 549 21.06 -3.08 7.42
C ALA A 549 22.02 -1.90 7.49
N TYR A 550 21.92 -1.11 8.54
CA TYR A 550 22.83 0.01 8.77
C TYR A 550 23.36 0.06 10.19
N LEU A 551 24.58 0.59 10.31
CA LEU A 551 25.18 1.01 11.56
C LEU A 551 25.47 2.51 11.45
N GLN A 552 25.03 3.27 12.45
CA GLN A 552 25.19 4.70 12.53
C GLN A 552 25.90 5.07 13.85
N ALA A 553 26.81 6.02 13.79
CA ALA A 553 27.50 6.56 14.96
C ALA A 553 27.42 8.09 14.95
N GLU A 554 26.85 8.69 15.99
CA GLU A 554 26.94 10.13 16.27
C GLU A 554 28.20 10.38 17.09
N ILE A 555 29.29 10.76 16.40
CA ILE A 555 30.64 10.90 16.98
C ILE A 555 30.72 12.12 17.92
N ILE A 556 30.19 13.23 17.46
CA ILE A 556 29.92 14.45 18.20
C ILE A 556 28.58 14.98 17.76
N LYS A 557 27.98 15.89 18.53
CA LYS A 557 26.68 16.46 18.20
C LYS A 557 26.61 16.96 16.75
N GLY A 558 25.75 16.39 15.94
CA GLY A 558 25.54 16.74 14.55
C GLY A 558 26.51 16.06 13.56
N LEU A 559 27.58 15.38 14.00
CA LEU A 559 28.48 14.61 13.14
C LEU A 559 28.11 13.14 13.18
N VAL A 560 27.49 12.66 12.11
CA VAL A 560 26.98 11.30 11.98
C VAL A 560 27.71 10.55 10.90
N ALA A 561 28.35 9.43 11.26
CA ALA A 561 28.89 8.46 10.32
C ALA A 561 27.90 7.29 10.22
N LYS A 562 27.62 6.83 8.99
CA LYS A 562 26.69 5.71 8.73
C LYS A 562 27.30 4.76 7.68
N VAL A 563 27.23 3.48 7.95
CA VAL A 563 27.53 2.42 6.98
C VAL A 563 26.23 1.66 6.74
N ASN A 564 25.86 1.49 5.47
CA ASN A 564 24.69 0.80 4.99
C ASN A 564 25.11 -0.38 4.12
N ILE A 565 24.57 -1.56 4.38
CA ILE A 565 24.80 -2.78 3.62
C ILE A 565 23.45 -3.33 3.21
N GLY A 566 23.30 -3.66 1.94
CA GLY A 566 22.07 -4.22 1.44
C GLY A 566 22.30 -5.30 0.40
N PHE A 567 21.33 -6.17 0.27
CA PHE A 567 21.25 -7.11 -0.85
C PHE A 567 19.78 -7.33 -1.25
N ASP A 568 19.57 -7.56 -2.53
CA ASP A 568 18.30 -7.89 -3.16
C ASP A 568 18.51 -9.13 -4.03
N ASP A 569 17.90 -10.23 -3.63
CA ASP A 569 17.91 -11.50 -4.36
C ASP A 569 16.51 -11.77 -4.90
N GLN A 570 16.38 -11.69 -6.20
CA GLN A 570 15.13 -11.94 -6.90
C GLN A 570 15.32 -13.11 -7.89
N THR A 571 14.50 -14.14 -7.75
CA THR A 571 14.48 -15.31 -8.64
C THR A 571 13.07 -15.50 -9.18
N GLY A 572 12.96 -15.51 -10.52
CA GLY A 572 11.77 -15.88 -11.26
C GLY A 572 11.91 -17.26 -11.89
N VAL A 573 10.89 -18.09 -11.80
CA VAL A 573 10.79 -19.38 -12.50
C VAL A 573 9.49 -19.38 -13.27
N ARG A 574 9.55 -19.62 -14.59
CA ARG A 574 8.40 -19.76 -15.46
C ARG A 574 8.30 -21.16 -16.01
N ASN A 575 7.10 -21.71 -15.99
CA ASN A 575 6.76 -23.00 -16.56
C ASN A 575 5.62 -22.78 -17.57
N SER A 576 5.79 -23.25 -18.78
CA SER A 576 4.83 -23.09 -19.85
C SER A 576 4.59 -24.41 -20.58
N TYR A 577 3.34 -24.72 -20.85
CA TYR A 577 2.92 -25.84 -21.68
C TYR A 577 1.75 -25.48 -22.58
N ILE A 578 1.92 -25.71 -23.86
CA ILE A 578 0.88 -25.55 -24.87
C ILE A 578 0.44 -26.96 -25.32
N PRO A 579 -0.77 -27.42 -24.95
CA PRO A 579 -1.21 -28.77 -25.20
C PRO A 579 -1.65 -28.99 -26.67
N THR A 580 -1.63 -30.25 -27.10
CA THR A 580 -2.06 -30.67 -28.44
C THR A 580 -3.53 -30.39 -28.74
N THR A 581 -4.32 -30.03 -27.76
CA THR A 581 -5.73 -29.61 -27.90
C THR A 581 -5.88 -28.23 -28.51
N THR A 582 -4.85 -27.38 -28.44
CA THR A 582 -4.84 -26.04 -29.07
C THR A 582 -4.36 -26.14 -30.52
N LEU A 583 -4.74 -25.17 -31.34
CA LEU A 583 -4.32 -25.11 -32.74
C LEU A 583 -2.81 -25.18 -32.90
N TYR A 584 -2.08 -24.31 -32.20
CA TYR A 584 -0.61 -24.25 -32.26
C TYR A 584 0.02 -25.50 -31.61
N GLY A 585 -0.47 -25.92 -30.46
CA GLY A 585 0.05 -27.12 -29.81
C GLY A 585 -0.13 -28.39 -30.64
N LYS A 586 -1.21 -28.49 -31.42
CA LYS A 586 -1.42 -29.57 -32.38
C LYS A 586 -0.35 -29.56 -33.47
N GLN A 587 0.02 -28.39 -33.99
CA GLN A 587 1.08 -28.25 -35.02
C GLN A 587 2.46 -28.64 -34.47
N GLU A 588 2.75 -28.27 -33.23
CA GLU A 588 4.03 -28.54 -32.56
C GLU A 588 4.07 -29.91 -31.83
N GLY A 589 2.96 -30.66 -31.81
CA GLY A 589 2.84 -31.92 -31.05
C GLY A 589 2.96 -31.71 -29.53
N GLY A 590 2.43 -30.60 -29.03
CA GLY A 590 2.66 -30.10 -27.68
C GLY A 590 3.98 -29.33 -27.59
N LYS A 591 4.04 -28.25 -26.81
CA LYS A 591 5.26 -27.48 -26.56
C LYS A 591 5.40 -27.15 -25.09
N ALA A 592 6.55 -27.50 -24.50
CA ALA A 592 6.88 -27.25 -23.10
C ALA A 592 8.13 -26.38 -22.99
N SER A 593 8.12 -25.45 -22.05
CA SER A 593 9.33 -24.71 -21.66
C SER A 593 9.45 -24.52 -20.15
N LYS A 594 10.67 -24.47 -19.67
CA LYS A 594 11.04 -24.07 -18.30
C LYS A 594 12.14 -23.06 -18.38
N SER A 595 11.99 -21.95 -17.68
CA SER A 595 13.00 -20.91 -17.64
C SER A 595 13.17 -20.36 -16.24
N MET A 596 14.36 -19.88 -15.94
CA MET A 596 14.70 -19.20 -14.70
C MET A 596 15.47 -17.92 -15.04
N ALA A 597 15.18 -16.86 -14.32
CA ALA A 597 15.98 -15.66 -14.31
C ALA A 597 16.22 -15.27 -12.86
N GLN A 598 17.45 -14.86 -12.55
CA GLN A 598 17.84 -14.39 -11.23
C GLN A 598 18.56 -13.06 -11.35
N GLN A 599 18.24 -12.15 -10.47
CA GLN A 599 18.98 -10.91 -10.25
C GLN A 599 19.44 -10.88 -8.80
N PHE A 600 20.72 -10.65 -8.60
CA PHE A 600 21.33 -10.51 -7.28
C PHE A 600 22.10 -9.20 -7.21
N ASP A 601 21.63 -8.29 -6.36
CA ASP A 601 22.17 -6.95 -6.20
C ASP A 601 22.79 -6.80 -4.81
N ARG A 602 23.96 -6.15 -4.73
CA ARG A 602 24.64 -5.84 -3.46
C ARG A 602 24.91 -4.36 -3.37
N LEU A 603 24.76 -3.81 -2.18
CA LEU A 603 25.02 -2.42 -1.86
C LEU A 603 25.94 -2.31 -0.64
N LEU A 604 26.95 -1.48 -0.73
CA LEU A 604 27.72 -0.99 0.40
C LEU A 604 27.84 0.52 0.28
N GLU A 605 27.36 1.25 1.28
CA GLU A 605 27.47 2.69 1.35
C GLU A 605 28.09 3.13 2.66
N ALA A 606 28.97 4.10 2.60
CA ALA A 606 29.54 4.76 3.75
C ALA A 606 29.35 6.26 3.61
N THR A 607 28.74 6.90 4.59
CA THR A 607 28.45 8.34 4.58
C THR A 607 28.87 9.01 5.88
N VAL A 608 29.29 10.26 5.77
CA VAL A 608 29.52 11.15 6.90
C VAL A 608 28.73 12.42 6.67
N ASN A 609 27.86 12.76 7.61
CA ASN A 609 27.04 13.96 7.57
C ASN A 609 27.36 14.84 8.77
N TYR A 610 27.56 16.15 8.54
CA TYR A 610 27.83 17.11 9.60
C TYR A 610 26.86 18.29 9.54
N ASP A 611 26.00 18.37 10.54
CA ASP A 611 25.02 19.43 10.75
C ASP A 611 25.55 20.39 11.83
N PHE A 612 25.81 21.64 11.46
CA PHE A 612 26.25 22.64 12.41
C PHE A 612 25.77 24.06 12.06
N SER A 613 25.79 24.95 13.04
CA SER A 613 25.36 26.33 12.85
C SER A 613 26.40 27.30 13.44
N ILE A 614 26.69 28.36 12.71
CA ILE A 614 27.54 29.46 13.16
C ILE A 614 26.63 30.68 13.40
N ALA A 615 26.73 31.28 14.60
CA ALA A 615 25.98 32.49 14.98
C ALA A 615 24.46 32.41 14.72
N LYS A 616 23.86 31.23 14.80
CA LYS A 616 22.44 30.94 14.52
C LYS A 616 21.92 31.29 13.11
N ALA A 617 22.59 32.24 12.45
CA ALA A 617 22.21 32.74 11.13
C ALA A 617 22.72 31.84 9.97
N HIS A 618 23.81 31.14 10.20
CA HIS A 618 24.49 30.33 9.19
C HIS A 618 24.35 28.86 9.56
N LYS A 619 23.50 28.12 8.86
CA LYS A 619 23.29 26.70 9.06
C LYS A 619 23.91 25.93 7.90
N PHE A 620 24.70 24.92 8.21
CA PHE A 620 25.37 24.06 7.25
C PHE A 620 25.00 22.61 7.48
N ASN A 621 24.72 21.89 6.38
CA ASN A 621 24.66 20.44 6.33
C ASN A 621 25.66 19.99 5.25
N ILE A 622 26.71 19.29 5.65
CA ILE A 622 27.78 18.80 4.76
C ILE A 622 27.74 17.28 4.77
N LEU A 623 27.57 16.70 3.60
CA LEU A 623 27.55 15.24 3.38
C LEU A 623 28.72 14.85 2.47
N ALA A 624 29.44 13.82 2.84
CA ALA A 624 30.38 13.09 1.98
C ALA A 624 30.07 11.60 2.02
N GLY A 625 30.24 10.91 0.90
CA GLY A 625 29.91 9.51 0.85
C GLY A 625 30.62 8.73 -0.25
N TYR A 626 30.63 7.41 -0.04
CA TYR A 626 31.08 6.38 -0.94
C TYR A 626 29.95 5.37 -1.13
N SER A 627 29.70 4.93 -2.36
CA SER A 627 28.74 3.87 -2.67
C SER A 627 29.37 2.87 -3.64
N TYR A 628 29.22 1.61 -3.31
CA TYR A 628 29.49 0.48 -4.18
C TYR A 628 28.22 -0.30 -4.38
N GLN A 629 27.83 -0.53 -5.63
CA GLN A 629 26.66 -1.36 -5.98
C GLN A 629 27.02 -2.25 -7.17
N ASP A 630 26.71 -3.53 -7.10
CA ASP A 630 26.79 -4.44 -8.23
C ASP A 630 25.46 -5.17 -8.45
N PHE A 631 25.18 -5.45 -9.71
CA PHE A 631 24.00 -6.15 -10.21
C PHE A 631 24.48 -7.35 -11.01
N THR A 632 24.07 -8.53 -10.61
CA THR A 632 24.34 -9.76 -11.35
C THR A 632 23.02 -10.32 -11.85
N ASN A 633 22.88 -10.43 -13.17
CA ASN A 633 21.73 -11.04 -13.81
C ASN A 633 22.17 -12.36 -14.43
N GLU A 634 21.45 -13.43 -14.15
CA GLU A 634 21.72 -14.77 -14.67
C GLU A 634 20.39 -15.44 -15.05
N GLY A 635 20.39 -16.18 -16.14
CA GLY A 635 19.20 -16.89 -16.57
C GLY A 635 19.53 -18.11 -17.42
N PHE A 636 18.61 -19.06 -17.42
CA PHE A 636 18.60 -20.14 -18.38
C PHE A 636 17.18 -20.49 -18.81
N SER A 637 17.04 -21.07 -19.98
CA SER A 637 15.80 -21.63 -20.49
C SER A 637 16.05 -22.95 -21.20
N ALA A 638 15.06 -23.82 -21.13
CA ALA A 638 15.03 -25.08 -21.88
C ALA A 638 13.59 -25.31 -22.36
N ALA A 639 13.45 -25.74 -23.62
CA ALA A 639 12.16 -26.09 -24.20
C ALA A 639 12.28 -27.33 -25.08
N ASN A 640 11.15 -27.99 -25.31
CA ASN A 640 11.02 -29.10 -26.27
C ASN A 640 9.58 -29.16 -26.81
N SER A 641 9.40 -29.89 -27.90
CA SER A 641 8.09 -30.14 -28.53
C SER A 641 7.97 -31.57 -29.01
N GLN A 642 6.87 -31.93 -29.68
CA GLN A 642 6.56 -33.30 -30.17
C GLN A 642 6.53 -34.31 -29.02
N PHE A 643 5.68 -34.05 -28.03
CA PHE A 643 5.45 -34.95 -26.89
C PHE A 643 4.52 -36.10 -27.30
N PHE A 644 4.80 -37.31 -26.84
CA PHE A 644 3.90 -38.46 -27.09
C PHE A 644 2.60 -38.39 -26.23
N THR A 645 2.55 -37.51 -25.22
CA THR A 645 1.41 -37.28 -24.34
C THR A 645 1.46 -35.92 -23.69
N ASP A 646 0.30 -35.29 -23.46
CA ASP A 646 0.18 -34.02 -22.73
C ASP A 646 0.25 -34.16 -21.21
N ILE A 647 0.28 -35.39 -20.67
CA ILE A 647 0.17 -35.65 -19.22
C ILE A 647 1.33 -35.05 -18.43
N PHE A 648 2.55 -35.13 -18.95
CA PHE A 648 3.74 -34.65 -18.25
C PHE A 648 3.91 -33.12 -18.29
N LYS A 649 3.27 -32.46 -19.29
CA LYS A 649 3.42 -31.03 -19.51
C LYS A 649 4.90 -30.63 -19.51
N TYR A 650 5.25 -29.55 -18.80
CA TYR A 650 6.64 -29.06 -18.60
C TYR A 650 7.45 -29.91 -17.59
N ASN A 651 6.87 -30.92 -16.93
CA ASN A 651 7.59 -31.69 -15.90
C ASN A 651 8.56 -32.72 -16.46
N SER A 652 8.50 -33.02 -17.76
CA SER A 652 9.43 -33.93 -18.42
C SER A 652 9.78 -33.45 -19.84
N LEU A 653 10.69 -32.47 -19.94
CA LEU A 653 11.13 -31.96 -21.24
C LEU A 653 11.79 -33.05 -22.10
N ALA A 654 12.44 -34.04 -21.47
CA ALA A 654 13.05 -35.15 -22.18
C ALA A 654 12.06 -36.10 -22.88
N SER A 655 10.77 -36.03 -22.56
CA SER A 655 9.71 -36.81 -23.21
C SER A 655 9.29 -36.25 -24.57
N GLY A 656 9.81 -35.09 -24.97
CA GLY A 656 9.65 -34.57 -26.31
C GLY A 656 10.66 -35.17 -27.29
N GLU A 657 10.58 -34.72 -28.55
CA GLU A 657 11.48 -35.22 -29.60
C GLU A 657 12.94 -34.89 -29.32
N ALA A 658 13.82 -35.89 -29.39
CA ALA A 658 15.24 -35.76 -29.07
C ALA A 658 16.00 -34.74 -29.96
N ALA A 659 15.50 -34.47 -31.14
CA ALA A 659 16.12 -33.55 -32.10
C ALA A 659 15.66 -32.08 -31.93
N ARG A 660 14.73 -31.80 -31.03
CA ARG A 660 14.07 -30.49 -30.92
C ARG A 660 14.31 -29.71 -29.62
N PRO A 661 15.12 -30.18 -28.62
CA PRO A 661 15.34 -29.39 -27.43
C PRO A 661 16.07 -28.08 -27.77
N THR A 662 15.60 -26.99 -27.21
CA THR A 662 16.29 -25.70 -27.24
C THR A 662 16.79 -25.39 -25.83
N VAL A 663 18.01 -24.87 -25.74
CA VAL A 663 18.62 -24.47 -24.46
C VAL A 663 19.33 -23.14 -24.67
N ALA A 664 19.10 -22.20 -23.73
CA ALA A 664 19.80 -20.92 -23.70
C ALA A 664 20.19 -20.56 -22.28
N SER A 665 21.29 -19.83 -22.14
CA SER A 665 21.70 -19.26 -20.86
C SER A 665 22.39 -17.91 -21.07
N ASN A 666 22.30 -17.05 -20.08
CA ASN A 666 22.96 -15.73 -20.09
C ASN A 666 23.40 -15.36 -18.68
N LYS A 667 24.46 -14.56 -18.61
CA LYS A 667 24.94 -13.95 -17.38
C LYS A 667 25.54 -12.59 -17.69
N SER A 668 25.18 -11.58 -16.90
CA SER A 668 25.78 -10.24 -17.00
C SER A 668 26.04 -9.69 -15.60
N LYS A 669 27.06 -8.84 -15.49
CA LYS A 669 27.37 -8.13 -14.27
C LYS A 669 27.61 -6.66 -14.58
N THR A 670 27.00 -5.78 -13.79
CA THR A 670 27.23 -4.34 -13.84
C THR A 670 27.63 -3.87 -12.46
N MET A 671 28.63 -2.98 -12.36
CA MET A 671 29.14 -2.47 -11.12
C MET A 671 29.24 -0.94 -11.18
N PHE A 672 28.77 -0.29 -10.13
CA PHE A 672 28.88 1.16 -9.94
C PHE A 672 29.68 1.47 -8.69
N ILE A 673 30.66 2.36 -8.82
CA ILE A 673 31.40 2.93 -7.70
C ILE A 673 31.22 4.44 -7.76
N SER A 674 30.68 5.04 -6.70
CA SER A 674 30.43 6.47 -6.67
C SER A 674 31.06 7.12 -5.44
N TYR A 675 31.67 8.28 -5.66
CA TYR A 675 32.08 9.22 -4.62
C TYR A 675 31.21 10.46 -4.76
N PHE A 676 30.62 10.90 -3.68
CA PHE A 676 29.71 12.03 -3.73
C PHE A 676 29.86 12.95 -2.53
N GLY A 677 29.52 14.22 -2.74
CA GLY A 677 29.48 15.23 -1.71
C GLY A 677 28.35 16.22 -1.94
N ARG A 678 27.77 16.72 -0.86
CA ARG A 678 26.75 17.75 -0.90
C ARG A 678 26.96 18.75 0.23
N ILE A 679 26.82 20.02 -0.09
CA ILE A 679 26.82 21.11 0.87
C ILE A 679 25.51 21.85 0.73
N ASN A 680 24.72 21.87 1.81
CA ASN A 680 23.55 22.73 1.94
C ASN A 680 23.89 23.86 2.89
N TYR A 681 23.66 25.09 2.48
CA TYR A 681 23.88 26.29 3.28
C TYR A 681 22.57 27.07 3.34
N ASN A 682 22.09 27.30 4.57
CA ASN A 682 20.92 28.09 4.85
C ASN A 682 21.35 29.34 5.61
N LEU A 683 21.13 30.51 5.01
CA LEU A 683 21.46 31.83 5.56
C LEU A 683 20.18 32.54 6.00
N PHE A 684 20.06 32.84 7.29
CA PHE A 684 18.92 33.51 7.94
C PHE A 684 17.56 32.84 7.75
N ASP A 685 17.50 31.53 7.48
CA ASP A 685 16.28 30.79 7.10
C ASP A 685 15.55 31.38 5.86
N LYS A 686 16.30 32.11 5.03
CA LYS A 686 15.77 32.85 3.88
C LYS A 686 16.49 32.53 2.57
N TYR A 687 17.81 32.36 2.61
CA TYR A 687 18.61 32.07 1.41
C TYR A 687 19.16 30.65 1.50
N LEU A 688 18.80 29.82 0.57
CA LEU A 688 19.16 28.42 0.53
C LEU A 688 20.06 28.13 -0.66
N PHE A 689 21.22 27.53 -0.41
CA PHE A 689 22.18 27.14 -1.44
C PHE A 689 22.50 25.65 -1.31
N THR A 690 22.45 24.93 -2.42
CA THR A 690 22.82 23.51 -2.50
C THR A 690 23.88 23.32 -3.57
N LEU A 691 25.00 22.70 -3.21
CA LEU A 691 26.05 22.26 -4.13
C LEU A 691 26.17 20.73 -3.99
N THR A 692 26.04 20.01 -5.09
CA THR A 692 26.22 18.55 -5.15
C THR A 692 27.26 18.19 -6.19
N ILE A 693 28.22 17.36 -5.81
CA ILE A 693 29.24 16.80 -6.69
C ILE A 693 29.18 15.28 -6.58
N ILE A 694 29.19 14.59 -7.71
CA ILE A 694 29.25 13.13 -7.79
C ILE A 694 30.18 12.71 -8.91
N THR A 695 30.96 11.66 -8.66
CA THR A 695 31.72 10.95 -9.67
C THR A 695 31.35 9.49 -9.60
N THR A 696 30.92 8.91 -10.71
CA THR A 696 30.55 7.49 -10.81
C THR A 696 31.46 6.79 -11.82
N LEU A 697 32.06 5.70 -11.41
CA LEU A 697 32.73 4.75 -12.28
C LEU A 697 31.72 3.63 -12.59
N ASP A 698 31.41 3.46 -13.88
CA ASP A 698 30.55 2.38 -14.39
C ASP A 698 31.46 1.34 -15.08
N ASN A 699 31.43 0.12 -14.58
CA ASN A 699 32.11 -1.02 -15.20
C ASN A 699 31.10 -2.08 -15.57
N ARG A 700 30.93 -2.33 -16.85
CA ARG A 700 30.04 -3.35 -17.40
C ARG A 700 30.88 -4.51 -17.91
N ASP A 701 30.96 -5.59 -17.11
CA ASP A 701 31.53 -6.84 -17.55
C ASP A 701 30.49 -7.61 -18.39
N TYR A 702 30.64 -7.54 -19.72
CA TYR A 702 30.00 -8.52 -20.58
C TYR A 702 30.84 -9.80 -20.54
N PRO A 703 30.24 -10.99 -20.43
CA PRO A 703 30.97 -12.21 -20.64
C PRO A 703 31.58 -12.17 -22.08
N LYS A 704 32.88 -12.29 -22.16
CA LYS A 704 33.61 -12.44 -23.43
C LYS A 704 33.30 -13.78 -24.09
#